data_ec8c98e45d431416935fdf7b1f915319
#
_entry.id   ec8c98e45d431416935fdf7b1f915319
#
_cell.length_a   1.000
_cell.length_b   1.000
_cell.length_c   1.000
_cell.angle_alpha   90.00
_cell.angle_beta   90.00
_cell.angle_gamma   90.00
#
_symmetry.space_group_name_H-M   'P 1'
#
loop_
_entity.id
_entity.type
_entity.pdbx_description
1 polymer ?
#
loop_
_entity_poly.entity_id
_entity_poly.type
_entity_poly.pdbx_seq_one_letter_code
_entity_poly.pdbx_strand_id
1 'polypeptide(L)'
;MNDGSKKNAYIVSHSHWDREWYMPFEYHRARLVELIDTCMELFEKDKNFKCFYLDGHTALIEDYLEIKPKNRSKIEKYIKERRFIVGPWYVLQDEFLTSGESQVRNINIGIGLAKEFGAVCRVGYFPDSFGNAGQMPQLMEQAGMVGIAFGRGVKPTGMNNSVSDGDDYASKFSELYWESPNGSKMLSVLFANWYNNGVELPADGNKRFWDKKLDNVEKYASTDELLFMNGCDHQPVQADLSKALDAARKNYPDVNFIHSDIESYIKAISAKVPENLAVIRGELTNQFGDGWWTLANTASSHMEIKRMNKICENMLTSTAEPLCVIASALGGKYPYEMLEYSWKTLLKNHAHDSICGCSVDTVHEEMKTRFEKSRQAAETIVDRALKYISRHIDKTNFENCDAVFAVINTYGRERSDVVCAKVDVSRVYTTPDKFAKTAEEIESTFCKDGYALVDENGTFVPCSIKPSFRFGYDLPNDRFRQPYMAKTLTVEFESGKIPQFGYKTFGIVRNKPLQTAVTLVTGKNTMENDYVKAEINSDGTLNLFDKINKRSFDGMLMFEDVGDIGNEYAFFGVKGDKAITSKGMPAKIELIKDEAYAAEYKITVCMHIPVSGDKQLLRERETFEGYLSRTAGRSSEKTELVLESFVSLAKNSPEIKVRTEFKNTARDHRLRVIIPTNIKCSKHKAESIFDVVKRDNRHGKQWENPCGCERQQGFVLMEDNNSGIAVSNIGMHEYEILENNEIALTMLRAVGEMGDWGVFPTEGSQCLADMVCEYSIIPFGDENSVYDICAAKQYPISSVQLFDTDDKDFVNNEIDWKGEGIVMTSLKKSPITGDIIMRWVNYSDSSAELTVRKTITVNNLYLSNIAEEVKESVQEDGGSFKVRLCPHEILTLGIKNNKMSKKG
;
A
#
# COMPACT_ATOMS: atom_id res chain seq x y z
N MET A 1 -27.05 27.06 -31.14
CA MET A 1 -28.49 27.35 -31.24
C MET A 1 -29.06 27.17 -29.85
N ASN A 2 -29.44 28.31 -29.21
CA ASN A 2 -30.04 28.22 -27.86
C ASN A 2 -31.49 27.75 -28.02
N ASP A 3 -31.74 26.53 -27.63
CA ASP A 3 -33.09 25.90 -27.64
C ASP A 3 -33.92 26.33 -26.42
N GLY A 4 -33.70 27.45 -25.80
CA GLY A 4 -34.52 27.94 -24.69
C GLY A 4 -34.63 27.02 -23.47
N SER A 5 -33.81 25.98 -23.37
CA SER A 5 -33.72 25.12 -22.18
C SER A 5 -33.06 25.89 -21.02
N LYS A 6 -33.71 25.86 -19.86
CA LYS A 6 -33.13 26.45 -18.64
C LYS A 6 -31.89 25.66 -18.23
N LYS A 7 -30.79 26.36 -17.86
CA LYS A 7 -29.64 25.74 -17.22
C LYS A 7 -30.00 25.27 -15.81
N ASN A 8 -29.42 24.14 -15.38
CA ASN A 8 -29.54 23.64 -14.02
C ASN A 8 -28.22 23.80 -13.28
N ALA A 9 -28.21 24.55 -12.20
CA ALA A 9 -27.06 24.71 -11.31
C ALA A 9 -27.23 23.81 -10.06
N TYR A 10 -26.50 22.73 -10.01
CA TYR A 10 -26.45 21.80 -8.87
C TYR A 10 -25.52 22.35 -7.80
N ILE A 11 -26.06 22.64 -6.63
CA ILE A 11 -25.29 23.13 -5.49
C ILE A 11 -25.14 21.97 -4.52
N VAL A 12 -23.91 21.50 -4.33
CA VAL A 12 -23.55 20.41 -3.42
C VAL A 12 -22.92 21.00 -2.17
N SER A 13 -23.67 21.04 -1.06
CA SER A 13 -23.11 21.42 0.24
C SER A 13 -22.24 20.31 0.77
N HIS A 14 -20.98 20.62 1.07
CA HIS A 14 -20.01 19.69 1.61
C HIS A 14 -18.96 20.42 2.47
N SER A 15 -18.06 19.66 3.07
CA SER A 15 -16.78 20.13 3.60
C SER A 15 -15.75 19.07 3.23
N HIS A 16 -14.68 19.45 2.54
CA HIS A 16 -13.54 18.53 2.43
C HIS A 16 -12.98 18.32 3.82
N TRP A 17 -12.88 17.06 4.22
CA TRP A 17 -12.61 16.75 5.60
C TRP A 17 -11.39 15.86 5.75
N ASP A 18 -10.24 16.50 5.94
CA ASP A 18 -9.06 15.78 6.38
C ASP A 18 -9.26 15.37 7.83
N ARG A 19 -9.16 14.09 8.08
CA ARG A 19 -9.36 13.54 9.42
C ARG A 19 -8.33 14.08 10.40
N GLU A 20 -7.15 14.33 9.90
CA GLU A 20 -5.98 14.91 10.57
C GLU A 20 -5.01 15.46 9.50
N TRP A 21 -4.37 16.59 9.74
CA TRP A 21 -3.46 17.24 8.77
C TRP A 21 -2.62 18.33 9.47
N TYR A 22 -2.94 19.63 9.28
CA TYR A 22 -2.27 20.76 9.95
C TYR A 22 -2.62 20.90 11.44
N MET A 23 -3.53 20.10 11.92
CA MET A 23 -3.88 19.93 13.34
C MET A 23 -4.00 18.44 13.67
N PRO A 24 -3.75 18.04 14.94
CA PRO A 24 -4.00 16.69 15.41
C PRO A 24 -5.47 16.28 15.28
N PHE A 25 -5.72 14.97 15.19
CA PHE A 25 -7.02 14.37 15.00
C PHE A 25 -8.10 14.90 15.95
N GLU A 26 -7.83 15.04 17.26
CA GLU A 26 -8.84 15.46 18.22
C GLU A 26 -9.32 16.91 18.00
N TYR A 27 -8.47 17.78 17.45
CA TYR A 27 -8.87 19.14 17.11
C TYR A 27 -9.79 19.17 15.90
N HIS A 28 -9.48 18.38 14.88
CA HIS A 28 -10.39 18.18 13.75
C HIS A 28 -11.70 17.51 14.17
N ARG A 29 -11.64 16.47 15.03
CA ARG A 29 -12.83 15.79 15.54
C ARG A 29 -13.75 16.72 16.33
N ALA A 30 -13.22 17.62 17.15
CA ALA A 30 -14.05 18.62 17.85
C ALA A 30 -14.85 19.48 16.88
N ARG A 31 -14.20 19.96 15.81
CA ARG A 31 -14.86 20.74 14.74
C ARG A 31 -15.83 19.90 13.93
N LEU A 32 -15.55 18.61 13.70
CA LEU A 32 -16.48 17.68 13.05
C LEU A 32 -17.77 17.53 13.84
N VAL A 33 -17.67 17.45 15.18
CA VAL A 33 -18.84 17.37 16.05
C VAL A 33 -19.70 18.63 15.90
N GLU A 34 -19.10 19.82 15.89
CA GLU A 34 -19.78 21.09 15.66
C GLU A 34 -20.44 21.16 14.28
N LEU A 35 -19.75 20.73 13.24
CA LEU A 35 -20.26 20.68 11.87
C LEU A 35 -21.51 19.80 11.76
N ILE A 36 -21.44 18.56 12.27
CA ILE A 36 -22.55 17.60 12.20
C ILE A 36 -23.73 18.08 13.05
N ASP A 37 -23.50 18.61 14.27
CA ASP A 37 -24.55 19.17 15.11
C ASP A 37 -25.25 20.34 14.40
N THR A 38 -24.48 21.26 13.77
CA THR A 38 -25.04 22.39 13.00
C THR A 38 -25.85 21.93 11.80
N CYS A 39 -25.37 20.94 11.05
CA CYS A 39 -26.14 20.34 9.94
C CYS A 39 -27.47 19.78 10.44
N MET A 40 -27.50 19.04 11.54
CA MET A 40 -28.74 18.48 12.11
C MET A 40 -29.70 19.58 12.55
N GLU A 41 -29.20 20.67 13.14
CA GLU A 41 -30.04 21.83 13.48
C GLU A 41 -30.63 22.49 12.24
N LEU A 42 -29.84 22.65 11.16
CA LEU A 42 -30.33 23.19 9.89
C LEU A 42 -31.40 22.28 9.28
N PHE A 43 -31.23 20.96 9.35
CA PHE A 43 -32.23 20.01 8.90
C PHE A 43 -33.57 20.15 9.64
N GLU A 44 -33.56 20.54 10.89
CA GLU A 44 -34.76 20.77 11.69
C GLU A 44 -35.40 22.14 11.42
N LYS A 45 -34.56 23.19 11.27
CA LYS A 45 -35.01 24.59 11.20
C LYS A 45 -35.36 25.06 9.78
N ASP A 46 -34.62 24.58 8.75
CA ASP A 46 -34.74 25.00 7.35
C ASP A 46 -35.12 23.81 6.42
N LYS A 47 -36.36 23.77 5.98
CA LYS A 47 -36.85 22.74 5.06
C LYS A 47 -36.26 22.84 3.65
N ASN A 48 -35.71 24.00 3.28
CA ASN A 48 -35.08 24.24 1.99
C ASN A 48 -33.65 23.81 1.96
N PHE A 49 -32.98 23.69 3.12
CA PHE A 49 -31.66 23.08 3.22
C PHE A 49 -31.80 21.55 3.06
N LYS A 50 -31.48 21.00 1.88
CA LYS A 50 -31.87 19.63 1.50
C LYS A 50 -30.95 18.57 2.05
N CYS A 51 -29.64 18.69 1.82
CA CYS A 51 -28.66 17.68 2.17
C CYS A 51 -27.28 18.27 2.43
N PHE A 52 -26.42 17.48 3.03
CA PHE A 52 -25.01 17.77 3.22
C PHE A 52 -24.19 16.51 2.90
N TYR A 53 -23.15 16.65 2.08
CA TYR A 53 -22.25 15.57 1.69
C TYR A 53 -21.09 15.47 2.68
N LEU A 54 -21.00 14.33 3.38
CA LEU A 54 -19.91 14.03 4.30
C LEU A 54 -18.67 13.50 3.56
N ASP A 55 -18.25 14.24 2.56
CA ASP A 55 -16.99 14.13 1.84
C ASP A 55 -16.60 12.71 1.39
N GLY A 56 -17.59 11.89 1.04
CA GLY A 56 -17.35 10.56 0.47
C GLY A 56 -16.88 9.50 1.46
N HIS A 57 -16.68 9.78 2.73
CA HIS A 57 -16.19 8.79 3.69
C HIS A 57 -17.08 8.60 4.93
N THR A 58 -17.00 7.39 5.51
CA THR A 58 -17.91 6.95 6.58
C THR A 58 -17.25 6.92 7.96
N ALA A 59 -15.93 6.98 8.05
CA ALA A 59 -15.20 7.04 9.33
C ALA A 59 -15.63 8.24 10.19
N LEU A 60 -16.03 9.36 9.55
CA LEU A 60 -16.54 10.55 10.22
C LEU A 60 -17.78 10.28 11.08
N ILE A 61 -18.61 9.30 10.69
CA ILE A 61 -19.78 8.89 11.46
C ILE A 61 -19.33 8.19 12.75
N GLU A 62 -18.34 7.30 12.67
CA GLU A 62 -17.77 6.63 13.84
C GLU A 62 -17.08 7.63 14.77
N ASP A 63 -16.27 8.54 14.21
CA ASP A 63 -15.56 9.59 14.96
C ASP A 63 -16.55 10.54 15.69
N TYR A 64 -17.66 10.89 15.05
CA TYR A 64 -18.74 11.66 15.67
C TYR A 64 -19.45 10.87 16.78
N LEU A 65 -19.86 9.62 16.49
CA LEU A 65 -20.64 8.80 17.43
C LEU A 65 -19.84 8.34 18.65
N GLU A 66 -18.53 8.30 18.59
CA GLU A 66 -17.68 8.08 19.75
C GLU A 66 -17.88 9.18 20.82
N ILE A 67 -18.11 10.42 20.39
CA ILE A 67 -18.37 11.57 21.27
C ILE A 67 -19.86 11.74 21.58
N LYS A 68 -20.72 11.50 20.59
CA LYS A 68 -22.18 11.71 20.67
C LYS A 68 -22.99 10.42 20.42
N PRO A 69 -22.76 9.33 21.18
CA PRO A 69 -23.39 8.02 20.89
C PRO A 69 -24.93 8.07 20.93
N LYS A 70 -25.51 8.99 21.70
CA LYS A 70 -26.97 9.16 21.79
C LYS A 70 -27.62 9.65 20.49
N ASN A 71 -26.83 10.21 19.57
CA ASN A 71 -27.32 10.74 18.29
C ASN A 71 -27.38 9.68 17.17
N ARG A 72 -27.00 8.41 17.45
CA ARG A 72 -27.00 7.34 16.44
C ARG A 72 -28.32 7.28 15.65
N SER A 73 -29.46 7.22 16.33
CA SER A 73 -30.75 7.14 15.65
C SER A 73 -31.10 8.37 14.80
N LYS A 74 -30.61 9.56 15.19
CA LYS A 74 -30.78 10.77 14.36
C LYS A 74 -29.91 10.69 13.09
N ILE A 75 -28.67 10.28 13.21
CA ILE A 75 -27.76 10.07 12.08
C ILE A 75 -28.34 9.04 11.11
N GLU A 76 -28.77 7.86 11.59
CA GLU A 76 -29.44 6.84 10.78
C GLU A 76 -30.66 7.39 10.04
N LYS A 77 -31.50 8.15 10.73
CA LYS A 77 -32.67 8.81 10.10
C LYS A 77 -32.23 9.72 8.96
N TYR A 78 -31.29 10.62 9.20
CA TYR A 78 -30.89 11.60 8.17
C TYR A 78 -30.14 10.97 7.00
N ILE A 79 -29.41 9.88 7.21
CA ILE A 79 -28.79 9.11 6.11
C ILE A 79 -29.89 8.40 5.28
N LYS A 80 -30.87 7.75 5.91
CA LYS A 80 -32.00 7.12 5.21
C LYS A 80 -32.83 8.12 4.40
N GLU A 81 -33.02 9.32 4.93
CA GLU A 81 -33.72 10.42 4.28
C GLU A 81 -32.87 11.12 3.20
N ARG A 82 -31.61 10.67 2.98
CA ARG A 82 -30.67 11.32 2.05
C ARG A 82 -30.38 12.79 2.40
N ARG A 83 -30.45 13.14 3.68
CA ARG A 83 -30.07 14.44 4.21
C ARG A 83 -28.58 14.50 4.54
N PHE A 84 -28.02 13.47 5.18
CA PHE A 84 -26.58 13.19 5.13
C PHE A 84 -26.30 12.23 3.97
N ILE A 85 -25.40 12.62 3.08
CA ILE A 85 -24.90 11.81 1.97
C ILE A 85 -23.53 11.27 2.39
N VAL A 86 -23.34 9.94 2.39
CA VAL A 86 -22.17 9.27 2.95
C VAL A 86 -21.62 8.17 2.06
N GLY A 87 -20.32 7.88 2.14
CA GLY A 87 -19.64 6.84 1.37
C GLY A 87 -19.28 7.25 -0.06
N PRO A 88 -18.59 6.37 -0.82
CA PRO A 88 -18.46 4.93 -0.62
C PRO A 88 -17.27 4.49 0.26
N TRP A 89 -16.34 5.37 0.57
CA TRP A 89 -15.12 5.06 1.28
C TRP A 89 -15.30 4.91 2.80
N TYR A 90 -14.41 4.16 3.44
CA TYR A 90 -14.23 4.27 4.89
C TYR A 90 -13.46 5.55 5.25
N VAL A 91 -12.29 5.77 4.60
CA VAL A 91 -11.53 7.02 4.63
C VAL A 91 -11.19 7.46 3.20
N LEU A 92 -10.95 8.76 2.98
CA LEU A 92 -10.38 9.26 1.72
C LEU A 92 -8.87 8.96 1.72
N GLN A 93 -8.48 7.91 1.02
CA GLN A 93 -7.10 7.42 0.96
C GLN A 93 -6.28 8.10 -0.13
N ASP A 94 -4.94 8.04 0.02
CA ASP A 94 -4.05 8.17 -1.13
C ASP A 94 -4.06 6.86 -1.93
N GLU A 95 -4.05 6.97 -3.26
CA GLU A 95 -4.17 5.81 -4.13
C GLU A 95 -2.84 5.12 -4.44
N PHE A 96 -1.72 5.83 -4.38
CA PHE A 96 -0.42 5.28 -4.75
C PHE A 96 0.39 4.70 -3.58
N LEU A 97 0.10 5.13 -2.34
CA LEU A 97 0.83 4.71 -1.15
C LEU A 97 0.11 3.62 -0.35
N THR A 98 -1.06 3.20 -0.80
CA THR A 98 -1.85 2.12 -0.23
C THR A 98 -1.98 0.98 -1.25
N SER A 99 -2.01 -0.28 -0.78
CA SER A 99 -2.11 -1.42 -1.68
C SER A 99 -3.51 -1.54 -2.31
N GLY A 100 -3.61 -2.21 -3.47
CA GLY A 100 -4.90 -2.47 -4.12
C GLY A 100 -5.88 -3.20 -3.20
N GLU A 101 -5.42 -4.16 -2.41
CA GLU A 101 -6.27 -4.87 -1.45
C GLU A 101 -6.71 -3.98 -0.28
N SER A 102 -5.90 -3.03 0.16
CA SER A 102 -6.31 -2.02 1.13
C SER A 102 -7.42 -1.13 0.59
N GLN A 103 -7.33 -0.74 -0.69
CA GLN A 103 -8.38 0.03 -1.38
C GLN A 103 -9.71 -0.74 -1.42
N VAL A 104 -9.66 -2.03 -1.76
CA VAL A 104 -10.86 -2.89 -1.76
C VAL A 104 -11.43 -3.04 -0.34
N ARG A 105 -10.59 -3.17 0.70
CA ARG A 105 -11.07 -3.21 2.10
C ARG A 105 -11.72 -1.87 2.49
N ASN A 106 -11.11 -0.76 2.08
CA ASN A 106 -11.62 0.59 2.32
C ASN A 106 -13.03 0.77 1.71
N ILE A 107 -13.20 0.40 0.43
CA ILE A 107 -14.51 0.43 -0.25
C ILE A 107 -15.53 -0.47 0.47
N ASN A 108 -15.17 -1.72 0.76
CA ASN A 108 -16.11 -2.71 1.32
C ASN A 108 -16.56 -2.33 2.73
N ILE A 109 -15.65 -1.85 3.57
CA ILE A 109 -15.98 -1.37 4.93
C ILE A 109 -16.83 -0.10 4.84
N GLY A 110 -16.48 0.85 3.96
CA GLY A 110 -17.22 2.10 3.77
C GLY A 110 -18.64 1.86 3.28
N ILE A 111 -18.82 1.06 2.21
CA ILE A 111 -20.16 0.69 1.70
C ILE A 111 -20.94 -0.08 2.76
N GLY A 112 -20.30 -1.03 3.47
CA GLY A 112 -20.93 -1.80 4.53
C GLY A 112 -21.49 -0.91 5.64
N LEU A 113 -20.68 0.01 6.15
CA LEU A 113 -21.05 0.96 7.19
C LEU A 113 -22.15 1.92 6.71
N ALA A 114 -22.03 2.48 5.49
CA ALA A 114 -23.06 3.35 4.92
C ALA A 114 -24.43 2.64 4.77
N LYS A 115 -24.42 1.37 4.31
CA LYS A 115 -25.62 0.53 4.23
C LYS A 115 -26.22 0.26 5.61
N GLU A 116 -25.40 0.01 6.63
CA GLU A 116 -25.84 -0.17 8.03
C GLU A 116 -26.60 1.07 8.53
N PHE A 117 -26.08 2.26 8.23
CA PHE A 117 -26.75 3.52 8.58
C PHE A 117 -27.94 3.87 7.67
N GLY A 118 -28.10 3.25 6.51
CA GLY A 118 -29.33 3.35 5.72
C GLY A 118 -29.19 3.62 4.24
N ALA A 119 -28.15 4.29 3.76
CA ALA A 119 -27.94 4.58 2.33
C ALA A 119 -26.46 4.89 2.03
N VAL A 120 -26.01 4.54 0.84
CA VAL A 120 -24.66 4.82 0.32
C VAL A 120 -24.72 5.76 -0.87
N CYS A 121 -23.80 6.71 -0.97
CA CYS A 121 -23.53 7.49 -2.19
C CYS A 121 -22.75 6.60 -3.17
N ARG A 122 -23.22 6.53 -4.42
CA ARG A 122 -22.62 5.65 -5.46
C ARG A 122 -21.76 6.44 -6.45
N VAL A 123 -20.85 7.24 -5.93
CA VAL A 123 -19.88 8.01 -6.72
C VAL A 123 -18.48 7.70 -6.23
N GLY A 124 -17.59 7.30 -7.12
CA GLY A 124 -16.15 7.25 -6.84
C GLY A 124 -15.67 8.69 -6.62
N TYR A 125 -15.25 9.03 -5.41
CA TYR A 125 -14.97 10.41 -5.02
C TYR A 125 -13.53 10.58 -4.56
N PHE A 126 -12.77 11.38 -5.30
CA PHE A 126 -11.33 11.61 -5.14
C PHE A 126 -11.02 13.11 -5.21
N PRO A 127 -11.53 13.92 -4.27
CA PRO A 127 -11.46 15.38 -4.39
C PRO A 127 -10.04 15.89 -4.37
N ASP A 128 -9.19 15.31 -3.52
CA ASP A 128 -7.81 15.77 -3.27
C ASP A 128 -6.75 14.65 -3.27
N SER A 129 -7.05 13.47 -3.79
CA SER A 129 -6.05 12.40 -3.97
C SER A 129 -4.87 12.91 -4.80
N PHE A 130 -3.63 12.60 -4.38
CA PHE A 130 -2.42 13.13 -5.00
C PHE A 130 -2.05 12.41 -6.30
N GLY A 131 -2.95 12.51 -7.27
CA GLY A 131 -3.04 11.72 -8.48
C GLY A 131 -3.93 10.49 -8.29
N ASN A 132 -4.28 9.82 -9.39
CA ASN A 132 -5.24 8.72 -9.35
C ASN A 132 -4.72 7.51 -10.14
N ALA A 133 -4.87 6.32 -9.58
CA ALA A 133 -4.38 5.08 -10.17
C ALA A 133 -5.23 4.61 -11.34
N GLY A 134 -4.60 4.07 -12.39
CA GLY A 134 -5.26 3.71 -13.65
C GLY A 134 -6.39 2.66 -13.53
N GLN A 135 -6.38 1.85 -12.49
CA GLN A 135 -7.39 0.82 -12.26
C GLN A 135 -8.67 1.31 -11.55
N MET A 136 -8.74 2.59 -11.16
CA MET A 136 -9.90 3.11 -10.45
C MET A 136 -11.22 2.99 -11.22
N PRO A 137 -11.33 3.26 -12.53
CA PRO A 137 -12.58 3.00 -13.26
C PRO A 137 -13.04 1.55 -13.16
N GLN A 138 -12.16 0.56 -13.29
CA GLN A 138 -12.51 -0.84 -13.13
C GLN A 138 -12.99 -1.17 -11.71
N LEU A 139 -12.31 -0.65 -10.68
CA LEU A 139 -12.71 -0.84 -9.28
C LEU A 139 -14.06 -0.18 -8.98
N MET A 140 -14.29 1.04 -9.48
CA MET A 140 -15.55 1.76 -9.26
C MET A 140 -16.71 1.10 -10.00
N GLU A 141 -16.50 0.62 -11.22
CA GLU A 141 -17.49 -0.14 -11.98
C GLU A 141 -17.88 -1.43 -11.22
N GLN A 142 -16.89 -2.19 -10.75
CA GLN A 142 -17.12 -3.41 -9.97
C GLN A 142 -17.76 -3.14 -8.60
N ALA A 143 -17.51 -1.98 -7.98
CA ALA A 143 -18.17 -1.54 -6.75
C ALA A 143 -19.61 -1.01 -6.99
N GLY A 144 -20.06 -0.92 -8.25
CA GLY A 144 -21.40 -0.45 -8.62
C GLY A 144 -21.59 1.05 -8.49
N MET A 145 -20.51 1.84 -8.71
CA MET A 145 -20.60 3.30 -8.78
C MET A 145 -21.23 3.75 -10.10
N VAL A 146 -21.91 4.90 -10.08
CA VAL A 146 -22.57 5.48 -11.27
C VAL A 146 -21.67 6.42 -12.06
N GLY A 147 -20.55 6.82 -11.49
CA GLY A 147 -19.53 7.68 -12.08
C GLY A 147 -18.46 8.04 -11.07
N ILE A 148 -17.51 8.87 -11.51
CA ILE A 148 -16.36 9.29 -10.71
C ILE A 148 -16.33 10.82 -10.66
N ALA A 149 -15.85 11.40 -9.54
CA ALA A 149 -15.49 12.81 -9.41
C ALA A 149 -14.12 12.94 -8.76
N PHE A 150 -13.25 13.78 -9.33
CA PHE A 150 -11.86 13.89 -8.91
C PHE A 150 -11.28 15.29 -9.11
N GLY A 151 -10.19 15.64 -8.39
CA GLY A 151 -9.60 17.00 -8.41
C GLY A 151 -8.28 17.12 -9.13
N ARG A 152 -7.41 16.09 -9.11
CA ARG A 152 -6.02 16.21 -9.57
C ARG A 152 -5.66 15.23 -10.70
N GLY A 153 -4.56 15.54 -11.39
CA GLY A 153 -3.92 14.68 -12.38
C GLY A 153 -4.40 14.84 -13.81
N VAL A 154 -5.30 15.79 -14.08
CA VAL A 154 -5.80 16.15 -15.42
C VAL A 154 -5.93 17.66 -15.51
N LYS A 155 -5.58 18.27 -16.67
CA LYS A 155 -5.84 19.67 -16.97
C LYS A 155 -7.12 19.78 -17.82
N PRO A 156 -8.05 20.73 -17.61
CA PRO A 156 -7.89 21.94 -16.81
C PRO A 156 -8.17 21.71 -15.32
N THR A 157 -7.32 22.24 -14.47
CA THR A 157 -7.64 22.35 -13.05
C THR A 157 -6.97 23.60 -12.48
N GLY A 158 -7.61 24.26 -11.53
CA GLY A 158 -7.08 25.45 -10.89
C GLY A 158 -7.63 25.64 -9.49
N MET A 159 -6.73 25.83 -8.54
CA MET A 159 -7.06 26.06 -7.14
C MET A 159 -7.81 27.38 -6.96
N ASN A 160 -8.64 27.44 -5.92
CA ASN A 160 -9.40 28.66 -5.54
C ASN A 160 -10.14 29.31 -6.73
N ASN A 161 -10.70 28.49 -7.63
CA ASN A 161 -11.38 28.94 -8.85
C ASN A 161 -10.50 29.73 -9.85
N SER A 162 -9.19 29.57 -9.80
CA SER A 162 -8.24 30.22 -10.72
C SER A 162 -7.67 29.21 -11.70
N VAL A 163 -8.47 28.78 -12.69
CA VAL A 163 -7.97 27.98 -13.81
C VAL A 163 -7.15 28.87 -14.73
N SER A 164 -5.87 28.53 -14.92
CA SER A 164 -5.03 29.25 -15.87
C SER A 164 -5.43 28.96 -17.31
N ASP A 165 -5.51 30.01 -18.14
CA ASP A 165 -5.77 29.87 -19.57
C ASP A 165 -4.56 29.26 -20.28
N GLY A 166 -4.81 28.24 -21.11
CA GLY A 166 -3.78 27.57 -21.90
C GLY A 166 -4.39 26.64 -22.95
N ASP A 167 -3.62 26.31 -23.96
CA ASP A 167 -4.08 25.46 -25.07
C ASP A 167 -3.85 23.96 -24.81
N ASP A 168 -3.07 23.60 -23.77
CA ASP A 168 -2.64 22.22 -23.48
C ASP A 168 -3.59 21.49 -22.53
N TYR A 169 -4.89 21.52 -22.78
CA TYR A 169 -5.87 20.77 -21.99
C TYR A 169 -5.96 19.31 -22.44
N ALA A 170 -5.89 18.37 -21.47
CA ALA A 170 -6.15 16.96 -21.70
C ALA A 170 -7.64 16.69 -21.97
N SER A 171 -8.55 17.51 -21.40
CA SER A 171 -9.97 17.54 -21.70
C SER A 171 -10.42 18.99 -21.94
N LYS A 172 -11.30 19.20 -22.90
CA LYS A 172 -11.96 20.50 -23.09
C LYS A 172 -12.97 20.79 -21.97
N PHE A 173 -13.57 19.74 -21.41
CA PHE A 173 -14.66 19.84 -20.45
C PHE A 173 -14.29 19.21 -19.12
N SER A 174 -14.98 19.59 -18.06
CA SER A 174 -14.96 18.93 -16.76
C SER A 174 -15.40 17.47 -16.87
N GLU A 175 -16.40 17.21 -17.71
CA GLU A 175 -16.88 15.87 -18.00
C GLU A 175 -15.98 15.20 -19.05
N LEU A 176 -15.57 13.97 -18.74
CA LEU A 176 -14.73 13.13 -19.59
C LEU A 176 -15.04 11.66 -19.33
N TYR A 177 -14.52 10.79 -20.17
CA TYR A 177 -14.45 9.37 -19.85
C TYR A 177 -13.05 9.01 -19.36
N TRP A 178 -13.00 8.34 -18.21
CA TRP A 178 -11.78 7.73 -17.72
C TRP A 178 -11.81 6.23 -17.98
N GLU A 179 -10.76 5.69 -18.60
CA GLU A 179 -10.66 4.31 -19.04
C GLU A 179 -9.48 3.60 -18.36
N SER A 180 -9.76 2.51 -17.67
CA SER A 180 -8.75 1.62 -17.08
C SER A 180 -7.96 0.84 -18.14
N PRO A 181 -6.78 0.29 -17.81
CA PRO A 181 -5.99 -0.53 -18.73
C PRO A 181 -6.73 -1.73 -19.33
N ASN A 182 -7.70 -2.32 -18.60
CA ASN A 182 -8.53 -3.40 -19.08
C ASN A 182 -9.66 -2.96 -20.05
N GLY A 183 -9.83 -1.63 -20.28
CA GLY A 183 -10.89 -1.06 -21.12
C GLY A 183 -12.20 -0.70 -20.39
N SER A 184 -12.31 -0.95 -19.08
CA SER A 184 -13.43 -0.43 -18.28
C SER A 184 -13.44 1.10 -18.32
N LYS A 185 -14.61 1.68 -18.67
CA LYS A 185 -14.72 3.11 -18.95
C LYS A 185 -15.88 3.73 -18.18
N MET A 186 -15.62 4.75 -17.39
CA MET A 186 -16.61 5.45 -16.57
C MET A 186 -16.71 6.94 -16.92
N LEU A 187 -17.94 7.47 -16.89
CA LEU A 187 -18.15 8.92 -16.91
C LEU A 187 -17.54 9.53 -15.65
N SER A 188 -16.65 10.48 -15.85
CA SER A 188 -15.90 11.11 -14.80
C SER A 188 -16.03 12.63 -14.87
N VAL A 189 -16.01 13.27 -13.69
CA VAL A 189 -16.13 14.72 -13.53
C VAL A 189 -14.86 15.23 -12.86
N LEU A 190 -14.08 16.00 -13.61
CA LEU A 190 -12.96 16.77 -13.08
C LEU A 190 -13.48 18.04 -12.39
N PHE A 191 -13.02 18.31 -11.19
CA PHE A 191 -13.23 19.60 -10.53
C PHE A 191 -12.35 20.69 -11.18
N ALA A 192 -12.65 21.06 -12.43
CA ALA A 192 -11.84 22.02 -13.18
C ALA A 192 -11.67 23.36 -12.46
N ASN A 193 -12.74 23.86 -11.83
CA ASN A 193 -12.73 25.07 -10.98
C ASN A 193 -12.53 24.73 -9.48
N TRP A 194 -11.94 23.58 -9.16
CA TRP A 194 -11.73 23.03 -7.84
C TRP A 194 -13.02 22.66 -7.07
N TYR A 195 -12.89 21.89 -6.01
CA TYR A 195 -14.04 21.48 -5.17
C TYR A 195 -14.53 22.58 -4.22
N ASN A 196 -14.05 23.81 -4.37
CA ASN A 196 -14.50 25.00 -3.63
C ASN A 196 -15.16 26.07 -4.52
N ASN A 197 -15.53 25.73 -5.74
CA ASN A 197 -16.02 26.71 -6.72
C ASN A 197 -17.35 27.38 -6.32
N GLY A 198 -18.10 26.79 -5.41
CA GLY A 198 -19.34 27.32 -4.84
C GLY A 198 -19.25 27.73 -3.38
N VAL A 199 -18.05 27.98 -2.83
CA VAL A 199 -17.85 28.42 -1.44
C VAL A 199 -18.45 29.80 -1.19
N GLU A 200 -19.06 30.02 -0.02
CA GLU A 200 -19.58 31.32 0.46
C GLU A 200 -20.52 32.03 -0.55
N LEU A 201 -21.55 31.32 -1.01
CA LEU A 201 -22.54 31.89 -1.93
C LEU A 201 -23.26 33.09 -1.29
N PRO A 202 -23.34 34.26 -1.98
CA PRO A 202 -23.81 35.51 -1.36
C PRO A 202 -25.33 35.55 -1.15
N ALA A 203 -25.77 35.71 0.12
CA ALA A 203 -27.16 35.80 0.50
C ALA A 203 -27.86 37.12 0.05
N ASP A 204 -27.06 38.14 -0.27
CA ASP A 204 -27.53 39.39 -0.84
C ASP A 204 -27.76 39.32 -2.36
N GLY A 205 -27.42 38.20 -2.97
CA GLY A 205 -27.61 37.96 -4.41
C GLY A 205 -26.63 38.76 -5.30
N ASN A 206 -25.43 39.07 -4.79
CA ASN A 206 -24.41 39.82 -5.53
C ASN A 206 -24.25 39.32 -6.99
N LYS A 207 -24.76 40.10 -7.92
CA LYS A 207 -24.82 39.72 -9.33
C LYS A 207 -23.42 39.55 -9.94
N ARG A 208 -22.46 40.43 -9.60
CA ARG A 208 -21.08 40.35 -10.11
C ARG A 208 -20.38 39.06 -9.66
N PHE A 209 -20.64 38.58 -8.43
CA PHE A 209 -20.14 37.29 -7.95
C PHE A 209 -20.68 36.14 -8.79
N TRP A 210 -21.99 36.08 -8.96
CA TRP A 210 -22.64 35.01 -9.71
C TRP A 210 -22.29 35.03 -11.20
N ASP A 211 -22.25 36.22 -11.86
CA ASP A 211 -21.84 36.32 -13.27
C ASP A 211 -20.47 35.62 -13.46
N LYS A 212 -19.46 35.97 -12.60
CA LYS A 212 -18.13 35.36 -12.67
C LYS A 212 -18.18 33.83 -12.43
N LYS A 213 -18.96 33.37 -11.45
CA LYS A 213 -19.05 31.95 -11.12
C LYS A 213 -19.73 31.13 -12.21
N LEU A 214 -20.81 31.62 -12.76
CA LEU A 214 -21.51 31.01 -13.88
C LEU A 214 -20.61 30.94 -15.13
N ASP A 215 -19.96 32.04 -15.50
CA ASP A 215 -19.04 32.09 -16.65
C ASP A 215 -17.89 31.07 -16.49
N ASN A 216 -17.31 31.00 -15.29
CA ASN A 216 -16.21 30.07 -15.02
C ASN A 216 -16.63 28.60 -15.14
N VAL A 217 -17.80 28.21 -14.62
CA VAL A 217 -18.29 26.84 -14.69
C VAL A 217 -18.74 26.48 -16.10
N GLU A 218 -19.51 27.39 -16.76
CA GLU A 218 -19.98 27.20 -18.13
C GLU A 218 -18.85 27.00 -19.14
N LYS A 219 -17.72 27.65 -18.92
CA LYS A 219 -16.54 27.52 -19.80
C LYS A 219 -16.07 26.05 -19.92
N TYR A 220 -16.23 25.28 -18.87
CA TYR A 220 -15.76 23.89 -18.82
C TYR A 220 -16.89 22.85 -18.77
N ALA A 221 -18.15 23.25 -18.72
CA ALA A 221 -19.28 22.33 -18.76
C ALA A 221 -19.57 21.84 -20.19
N SER A 222 -19.78 20.54 -20.37
CA SER A 222 -20.18 19.95 -21.66
C SER A 222 -21.69 19.98 -21.91
N THR A 223 -22.48 20.32 -20.87
CA THR A 223 -23.94 20.33 -20.87
C THR A 223 -24.48 21.58 -20.18
N ASP A 224 -25.80 21.74 -20.17
CA ASP A 224 -26.51 22.79 -19.41
C ASP A 224 -26.65 22.44 -17.90
N GLU A 225 -26.09 21.32 -17.44
CA GLU A 225 -26.02 20.93 -16.03
C GLU A 225 -24.69 21.43 -15.45
N LEU A 226 -24.76 22.34 -14.49
CA LEU A 226 -23.61 23.03 -13.92
C LEU A 226 -23.38 22.55 -12.47
N LEU A 227 -22.13 22.30 -12.08
CA LEU A 227 -21.76 21.83 -10.73
C LEU A 227 -21.12 22.95 -9.91
N PHE A 228 -21.67 23.21 -8.73
CA PHE A 228 -21.13 24.10 -7.72
C PHE A 228 -20.91 23.34 -6.42
N MET A 229 -19.67 23.22 -6.01
CA MET A 229 -19.26 22.61 -4.75
C MET A 229 -19.22 23.69 -3.66
N ASN A 230 -20.25 23.67 -2.78
CA ASN A 230 -20.46 24.67 -1.72
C ASN A 230 -19.80 24.20 -0.43
N GLY A 231 -18.48 24.36 -0.36
CA GLY A 231 -17.62 23.98 0.73
C GLY A 231 -16.15 24.11 0.37
N CYS A 232 -15.28 23.87 1.33
CA CYS A 232 -13.82 23.85 1.21
C CYS A 232 -13.27 23.03 2.37
N ASP A 233 -11.93 22.98 2.54
CA ASP A 233 -11.24 22.26 3.62
C ASP A 233 -11.72 22.75 4.99
N HIS A 234 -12.30 21.83 5.77
CA HIS A 234 -12.85 22.10 7.10
C HIS A 234 -13.82 23.29 7.19
N GLN A 235 -14.42 23.64 6.07
CA GLN A 235 -15.39 24.73 5.98
C GLN A 235 -16.64 24.40 6.81
N PRO A 236 -17.12 25.28 7.69
CA PRO A 236 -18.42 25.12 8.33
C PRO A 236 -19.53 25.15 7.28
N VAL A 237 -20.65 24.48 7.59
CA VAL A 237 -21.82 24.50 6.70
C VAL A 237 -22.34 25.93 6.53
N GLN A 238 -22.65 26.32 5.28
CA GLN A 238 -23.24 27.63 5.00
C GLN A 238 -24.71 27.68 5.48
N ALA A 239 -24.94 28.27 6.66
CA ALA A 239 -26.24 28.28 7.33
C ALA A 239 -27.33 29.08 6.58
N ASP A 240 -26.95 30.06 5.79
CA ASP A 240 -27.86 30.91 5.02
C ASP A 240 -27.98 30.54 3.53
N LEU A 241 -27.52 29.31 3.17
CA LEU A 241 -27.53 28.84 1.78
C LEU A 241 -28.89 28.96 1.11
N SER A 242 -30.00 28.61 1.82
CA SER A 242 -31.34 28.73 1.24
C SER A 242 -31.67 30.17 0.84
N LYS A 243 -31.25 31.18 1.62
CA LYS A 243 -31.40 32.59 1.30
C LYS A 243 -30.54 32.99 0.09
N ALA A 244 -29.30 32.51 0.02
CA ALA A 244 -28.40 32.76 -1.09
C ALA A 244 -28.99 32.22 -2.41
N LEU A 245 -29.54 31.01 -2.39
CA LEU A 245 -30.18 30.41 -3.56
C LEU A 245 -31.48 31.13 -3.96
N ASP A 246 -32.29 31.59 -3.01
CA ASP A 246 -33.51 32.38 -3.31
C ASP A 246 -33.15 33.74 -3.93
N ALA A 247 -32.06 34.38 -3.47
CA ALA A 247 -31.59 35.61 -4.09
C ALA A 247 -31.03 35.36 -5.52
N ALA A 248 -30.30 34.27 -5.73
CA ALA A 248 -29.80 33.87 -7.05
C ALA A 248 -30.95 33.59 -8.03
N ARG A 249 -31.97 32.85 -7.63
CA ARG A 249 -33.20 32.56 -8.48
C ARG A 249 -33.89 33.82 -8.95
N LYS A 250 -33.93 34.86 -8.11
CA LYS A 250 -34.51 36.15 -8.49
C LYS A 250 -33.69 36.87 -9.56
N ASN A 251 -32.37 36.78 -9.47
CA ASN A 251 -31.47 37.48 -10.39
C ASN A 251 -31.27 36.75 -11.71
N TYR A 252 -31.42 35.42 -11.71
CA TYR A 252 -31.18 34.54 -12.87
C TYR A 252 -32.40 33.63 -13.13
N PRO A 253 -33.51 34.16 -13.69
CA PRO A 253 -34.73 33.37 -13.91
C PRO A 253 -34.55 32.22 -14.92
N ASP A 254 -33.51 32.30 -15.76
CA ASP A 254 -33.15 31.29 -16.74
C ASP A 254 -32.26 30.19 -16.20
N VAL A 255 -31.83 30.27 -14.92
CA VAL A 255 -31.04 29.27 -14.22
C VAL A 255 -31.86 28.66 -13.10
N ASN A 256 -31.94 27.34 -13.07
CA ASN A 256 -32.59 26.60 -12.00
C ASN A 256 -31.55 26.19 -10.95
N PHE A 257 -31.48 26.89 -9.82
CA PHE A 257 -30.54 26.57 -8.73
C PHE A 257 -31.12 25.46 -7.85
N ILE A 258 -30.47 24.30 -7.85
CA ILE A 258 -30.92 23.07 -7.18
C ILE A 258 -29.95 22.74 -6.06
N HIS A 259 -30.39 22.82 -4.80
CA HIS A 259 -29.61 22.23 -3.70
C HIS A 259 -29.75 20.71 -3.76
N SER A 260 -28.65 19.99 -4.03
CA SER A 260 -28.64 18.59 -4.41
C SER A 260 -27.37 17.88 -3.94
N ASP A 261 -27.15 16.67 -4.40
CA ASP A 261 -25.97 15.86 -4.15
C ASP A 261 -25.22 15.52 -5.46
N ILE A 262 -23.95 15.08 -5.33
CA ILE A 262 -23.09 14.80 -6.47
C ILE A 262 -23.58 13.59 -7.31
N GLU A 263 -24.20 12.59 -6.68
CA GLU A 263 -24.76 11.43 -7.39
C GLU A 263 -25.91 11.85 -8.31
N SER A 264 -26.76 12.77 -7.84
CA SER A 264 -27.85 13.35 -8.63
C SER A 264 -27.34 14.15 -9.83
N TYR A 265 -26.25 14.93 -9.65
CA TYR A 265 -25.59 15.66 -10.73
C TYR A 265 -25.04 14.69 -11.80
N ILE A 266 -24.26 13.67 -11.40
CA ILE A 266 -23.70 12.69 -12.34
C ILE A 266 -24.80 11.96 -13.13
N LYS A 267 -25.89 11.58 -12.48
CA LYS A 267 -27.05 10.98 -13.15
C LYS A 267 -27.71 11.93 -14.16
N ALA A 268 -27.78 13.22 -13.84
CA ALA A 268 -28.38 14.22 -14.74
C ALA A 268 -27.50 14.42 -16.00
N ILE A 269 -26.17 14.52 -15.84
CA ILE A 269 -25.28 14.67 -17.00
C ILE A 269 -25.17 13.41 -17.84
N SER A 270 -25.27 12.21 -17.27
CA SER A 270 -25.05 10.94 -17.96
C SER A 270 -25.93 10.74 -19.20
N ALA A 271 -27.13 11.34 -19.20
CA ALA A 271 -28.07 11.30 -20.32
C ALA A 271 -27.88 12.43 -21.35
N LYS A 272 -26.98 13.38 -21.09
CA LYS A 272 -26.83 14.62 -21.85
C LYS A 272 -25.43 14.89 -22.39
N VAL A 273 -24.42 14.21 -21.87
CA VAL A 273 -23.01 14.39 -22.32
C VAL A 273 -22.89 14.11 -23.82
N PRO A 274 -22.09 14.90 -24.55
CA PRO A 274 -21.85 14.66 -25.97
C PRO A 274 -21.06 13.37 -26.20
N GLU A 275 -21.30 12.71 -27.35
CA GLU A 275 -20.64 11.45 -27.70
C GLU A 275 -19.10 11.58 -27.84
N ASN A 276 -18.61 12.79 -28.15
CA ASN A 276 -17.18 13.05 -28.42
C ASN A 276 -16.43 13.62 -27.21
N LEU A 277 -16.81 13.28 -25.97
CA LEU A 277 -16.05 13.61 -24.79
C LEU A 277 -14.62 13.00 -24.88
N ALA A 278 -13.66 13.70 -24.27
CA ALA A 278 -12.31 13.18 -24.13
C ALA A 278 -12.31 11.82 -23.41
N VAL A 279 -11.44 10.91 -23.86
CA VAL A 279 -11.16 9.65 -23.16
C VAL A 279 -9.73 9.70 -22.67
N ILE A 280 -9.54 9.71 -21.36
CA ILE A 280 -8.25 9.66 -20.71
C ILE A 280 -8.04 8.24 -20.21
N ARG A 281 -6.85 7.65 -20.50
CA ARG A 281 -6.54 6.26 -20.20
C ARG A 281 -5.44 6.13 -19.17
N GLY A 282 -5.57 5.16 -18.29
CA GLY A 282 -4.56 4.82 -17.30
C GLY A 282 -4.48 5.81 -16.13
N GLU A 283 -3.28 6.02 -15.62
CA GLU A 283 -3.04 6.87 -14.45
C GLU A 283 -3.30 8.36 -14.73
N LEU A 284 -3.89 9.04 -13.75
CA LEU A 284 -4.07 10.50 -13.77
C LEU A 284 -2.95 11.13 -12.93
N THR A 285 -1.79 11.34 -13.53
CA THR A 285 -0.57 11.82 -12.87
C THR A 285 0.01 13.06 -13.55
N ASN A 286 -0.79 13.79 -14.31
CA ASN A 286 -0.34 15.01 -14.98
C ASN A 286 0.12 16.03 -13.94
N GLN A 287 1.32 16.58 -14.12
CA GLN A 287 1.98 17.52 -13.21
C GLN A 287 1.73 18.99 -13.58
N PHE A 288 0.74 19.27 -14.43
CA PHE A 288 0.27 20.65 -14.61
C PHE A 288 -0.53 21.14 -13.41
N GLY A 289 -0.54 22.42 -13.14
CA GLY A 289 -1.43 22.99 -12.16
C GLY A 289 -0.81 24.00 -11.20
N ASP A 290 -0.26 25.11 -11.70
CA ASP A 290 0.14 26.30 -10.90
C ASP A 290 0.88 25.98 -9.56
N GLY A 291 1.73 24.93 -9.55
CA GLY A 291 2.44 24.44 -8.38
C GLY A 291 1.65 23.41 -7.52
N TRP A 292 0.42 23.10 -7.87
CA TRP A 292 -0.44 22.12 -7.20
C TRP A 292 -0.49 20.81 -7.99
N TRP A 293 0.68 20.23 -8.15
CA TRP A 293 0.87 18.97 -8.87
C TRP A 293 0.20 17.76 -8.17
N THR A 294 0.49 16.59 -8.63
CA THR A 294 0.07 15.35 -7.95
C THR A 294 1.02 14.95 -6.80
N LEU A 295 1.87 15.87 -6.34
CA LEU A 295 2.68 15.79 -5.12
C LEU A 295 3.46 14.46 -4.97
N ALA A 296 4.10 14.01 -6.05
CA ALA A 296 4.76 12.70 -6.13
C ALA A 296 5.81 12.46 -5.01
N ASN A 297 6.45 13.51 -4.51
CA ASN A 297 7.48 13.39 -3.48
C ASN A 297 6.94 13.10 -2.06
N THR A 298 5.63 13.13 -1.85
CA THR A 298 5.03 12.62 -0.61
C THR A 298 5.32 11.12 -0.42
N ALA A 299 5.62 10.41 -1.50
CA ALA A 299 6.05 9.01 -1.47
C ALA A 299 7.36 8.77 -0.69
N SER A 300 8.14 9.81 -0.46
CA SER A 300 9.40 9.76 0.31
C SER A 300 9.41 10.63 1.58
N SER A 301 8.31 11.30 1.90
CA SER A 301 8.15 11.96 3.21
C SER A 301 7.88 10.92 4.29
N HIS A 302 8.53 11.02 5.44
CA HIS A 302 8.37 10.07 6.56
C HIS A 302 8.46 8.60 6.12
N MET A 303 9.62 8.18 5.57
CA MET A 303 9.83 6.84 5.01
C MET A 303 9.50 5.70 5.98
N GLU A 304 9.68 5.92 7.28
CA GLU A 304 9.35 4.94 8.31
C GLU A 304 7.86 4.57 8.34
N ILE A 305 6.95 5.54 8.12
CA ILE A 305 5.51 5.24 8.10
C ILE A 305 5.12 4.43 6.86
N LYS A 306 5.75 4.65 5.71
CA LYS A 306 5.54 3.86 4.48
C LYS A 306 5.94 2.40 4.70
N ARG A 307 7.10 2.19 5.34
CA ARG A 307 7.57 0.85 5.70
C ARG A 307 6.63 0.16 6.71
N MET A 308 6.22 0.87 7.78
CA MET A 308 5.27 0.34 8.76
C MET A 308 3.93 -0.02 8.10
N ASN A 309 3.44 0.83 7.20
CA ASN A 309 2.23 0.54 6.41
C ASN A 309 2.36 -0.75 5.61
N LYS A 310 3.44 -0.88 4.81
CA LYS A 310 3.64 -2.05 3.96
C LYS A 310 3.74 -3.35 4.78
N ILE A 311 4.39 -3.31 5.94
CA ILE A 311 4.47 -4.44 6.86
C ILE A 311 3.07 -4.83 7.37
N CYS A 312 2.23 -3.86 7.77
CA CYS A 312 0.87 -4.13 8.23
C CYS A 312 -0.02 -4.68 7.10
N GLU A 313 0.03 -4.09 5.91
CA GLU A 313 -0.71 -4.57 4.74
C GLU A 313 -0.33 -6.03 4.42
N ASN A 314 0.97 -6.32 4.31
CA ASN A 314 1.46 -7.66 4.02
C ASN A 314 1.07 -8.66 5.12
N MET A 315 1.16 -8.26 6.39
CA MET A 315 0.76 -9.13 7.50
C MET A 315 -0.73 -9.50 7.44
N LEU A 316 -1.59 -8.57 7.09
CA LEU A 316 -3.03 -8.82 6.96
C LEU A 316 -3.36 -9.62 5.70
N THR A 317 -2.96 -9.14 4.52
CA THR A 317 -3.35 -9.72 3.22
C THR A 317 -2.61 -11.00 2.89
N SER A 318 -1.30 -11.04 3.19
CA SER A 318 -0.41 -12.11 2.73
C SER A 318 -0.20 -13.21 3.77
N THR A 319 -0.53 -12.96 5.04
CA THR A 319 -0.28 -13.91 6.12
C THR A 319 -1.53 -14.23 6.93
N ALA A 320 -2.15 -13.23 7.59
CA ALA A 320 -3.25 -13.48 8.53
C ALA A 320 -4.51 -14.02 7.84
N GLU A 321 -5.01 -13.35 6.79
CA GLU A 321 -6.20 -13.79 6.08
C GLU A 321 -6.04 -15.16 5.45
N PRO A 322 -4.94 -15.49 4.71
CA PRO A 322 -4.74 -16.83 4.15
C PRO A 322 -4.62 -17.94 5.22
N LEU A 323 -3.87 -17.71 6.30
CA LEU A 323 -3.77 -18.68 7.41
C LEU A 323 -5.13 -18.92 8.07
N CYS A 324 -5.94 -17.87 8.23
CA CYS A 324 -7.31 -18.01 8.77
C CYS A 324 -8.23 -18.78 7.82
N VAL A 325 -8.06 -18.65 6.49
CA VAL A 325 -8.79 -19.48 5.51
C VAL A 325 -8.41 -20.95 5.67
N ILE A 326 -7.10 -21.26 5.71
CA ILE A 326 -6.59 -22.63 5.93
C ILE A 326 -7.13 -23.19 7.26
N ALA A 327 -6.98 -22.47 8.37
CA ALA A 327 -7.50 -22.87 9.68
C ALA A 327 -9.02 -23.12 9.64
N SER A 328 -9.77 -22.26 8.94
CA SER A 328 -11.23 -22.41 8.80
C SER A 328 -11.63 -23.61 7.92
N ALA A 329 -10.85 -23.95 6.89
CA ALA A 329 -11.07 -25.16 6.08
C ALA A 329 -10.90 -26.43 6.93
N LEU A 330 -9.97 -26.41 7.89
CA LEU A 330 -9.74 -27.46 8.89
C LEU A 330 -10.77 -27.46 10.06
N GLY A 331 -11.78 -26.58 10.03
CA GLY A 331 -12.84 -26.52 11.05
C GLY A 331 -12.66 -25.41 12.10
N GLY A 332 -11.61 -24.63 12.04
CA GLY A 332 -11.37 -23.51 12.93
C GLY A 332 -12.34 -22.33 12.72
N LYS A 333 -12.47 -21.47 13.72
CA LYS A 333 -13.30 -20.27 13.63
C LYS A 333 -12.55 -19.15 12.90
N TYR A 334 -13.17 -18.55 11.88
CA TYR A 334 -12.63 -17.37 11.21
C TYR A 334 -12.86 -16.11 12.06
N PRO A 335 -11.83 -15.30 12.40
CA PRO A 335 -11.92 -14.19 13.35
C PRO A 335 -12.34 -12.87 12.68
N TYR A 336 -13.55 -12.79 12.13
CA TYR A 336 -14.05 -11.63 11.38
C TYR A 336 -13.87 -10.31 12.12
N GLU A 337 -14.33 -10.24 13.39
CA GLU A 337 -14.34 -9.01 14.17
C GLU A 337 -12.93 -8.48 14.46
N MET A 338 -11.98 -9.39 14.69
CA MET A 338 -10.59 -9.01 14.98
C MET A 338 -9.85 -8.57 13.73
N LEU A 339 -10.13 -9.20 12.58
CA LEU A 339 -9.62 -8.76 11.28
C LEU A 339 -10.19 -7.40 10.89
N GLU A 340 -11.49 -7.19 11.05
CA GLU A 340 -12.13 -5.89 10.79
C GLU A 340 -11.54 -4.78 11.67
N TYR A 341 -11.35 -5.05 12.97
CA TYR A 341 -10.70 -4.11 13.89
C TYR A 341 -9.29 -3.75 13.43
N SER A 342 -8.49 -4.76 13.05
CA SER A 342 -7.13 -4.53 12.56
C SER A 342 -7.12 -3.71 11.27
N TRP A 343 -8.00 -4.05 10.30
CA TRP A 343 -8.18 -3.30 9.06
C TRP A 343 -8.63 -1.86 9.31
N LYS A 344 -9.68 -1.63 10.08
CA LYS A 344 -10.16 -0.26 10.40
C LYS A 344 -9.07 0.58 11.07
N THR A 345 -8.29 -0.04 11.94
CA THR A 345 -7.17 0.65 12.62
C THR A 345 -6.08 1.05 11.63
N LEU A 346 -5.74 0.17 10.67
CA LEU A 346 -4.79 0.47 9.61
C LEU A 346 -5.33 1.54 8.66
N LEU A 347 -6.57 1.37 8.17
CA LEU A 347 -7.19 2.28 7.20
C LEU A 347 -7.29 3.72 7.70
N LYS A 348 -7.41 3.95 9.01
CA LYS A 348 -7.36 5.30 9.58
C LYS A 348 -6.03 6.02 9.32
N ASN A 349 -4.94 5.28 9.07
CA ASN A 349 -3.66 5.81 8.64
C ASN A 349 -3.57 6.03 7.12
N HIS A 350 -4.52 5.51 6.34
CA HIS A 350 -4.54 5.63 4.88
C HIS A 350 -5.19 6.92 4.39
N ALA A 351 -5.79 7.74 5.27
CA ALA A 351 -6.19 9.11 4.91
C ALA A 351 -5.02 9.79 4.18
N HIS A 352 -5.31 10.52 3.09
CA HIS A 352 -4.26 10.91 2.14
C HIS A 352 -3.15 11.74 2.78
N ASP A 353 -3.42 12.75 3.59
CA ASP A 353 -2.37 13.53 4.28
C ASP A 353 -1.58 12.69 5.29
N SER A 354 -2.27 11.75 5.98
CA SER A 354 -1.62 10.86 6.95
C SER A 354 -0.58 9.98 6.27
N ILE A 355 -1.00 9.13 5.30
CA ILE A 355 -0.07 8.19 4.65
C ILE A 355 0.94 8.90 3.75
N CYS A 356 0.59 10.03 3.16
CA CYS A 356 1.51 10.86 2.40
C CYS A 356 2.60 11.49 3.27
N GLY A 357 2.40 11.55 4.60
CA GLY A 357 3.40 12.13 5.50
C GLY A 357 3.55 13.63 5.30
N CYS A 358 2.43 14.32 5.10
CA CYS A 358 2.36 15.76 4.92
C CYS A 358 1.43 16.39 5.97
N SER A 359 1.64 16.02 7.22
CA SER A 359 0.90 16.47 8.39
C SER A 359 1.84 16.92 9.50
N VAL A 360 1.31 17.57 10.53
CA VAL A 360 2.11 17.93 11.71
C VAL A 360 2.64 16.70 12.45
N ASP A 361 3.80 16.80 13.09
CA ASP A 361 4.51 15.68 13.74
C ASP A 361 3.63 14.84 14.68
N THR A 362 2.72 15.48 15.42
CA THR A 362 1.81 14.77 16.34
C THR A 362 0.86 13.79 15.63
N VAL A 363 0.49 14.06 14.38
CA VAL A 363 -0.28 13.11 13.54
C VAL A 363 0.56 11.87 13.27
N HIS A 364 1.80 12.05 12.83
CA HIS A 364 2.68 10.93 12.49
C HIS A 364 3.02 10.06 13.71
N GLU A 365 3.17 10.66 14.89
CA GLU A 365 3.36 9.90 16.14
C GLU A 365 2.11 9.06 16.52
N GLU A 366 0.91 9.59 16.31
CA GLU A 366 -0.32 8.81 16.52
C GLU A 366 -0.46 7.70 15.47
N MET A 367 -0.06 7.94 14.23
CA MET A 367 -0.04 6.91 13.17
C MET A 367 0.84 5.71 13.55
N LYS A 368 2.03 5.94 14.12
CA LYS A 368 2.92 4.87 14.61
C LYS A 368 2.19 3.98 15.63
N THR A 369 1.44 4.60 16.54
CA THR A 369 0.62 3.86 17.52
C THR A 369 -0.48 3.02 16.84
N ARG A 370 -1.16 3.56 15.83
CA ARG A 370 -2.19 2.84 15.06
C ARG A 370 -1.58 1.68 14.25
N PHE A 371 -0.43 1.87 13.62
CA PHE A 371 0.31 0.79 12.95
C PHE A 371 0.64 -0.35 13.93
N GLU A 372 1.19 -0.02 15.11
CA GLU A 372 1.50 -1.01 16.14
C GLU A 372 0.25 -1.77 16.63
N LYS A 373 -0.86 -1.11 16.85
CA LYS A 373 -2.12 -1.77 17.23
C LYS A 373 -2.60 -2.73 16.14
N SER A 374 -2.58 -2.32 14.88
CA SER A 374 -2.97 -3.18 13.74
C SER A 374 -2.04 -4.38 13.62
N ARG A 375 -0.71 -4.16 13.68
CA ARG A 375 0.31 -5.20 13.61
C ARG A 375 0.14 -6.23 14.72
N GLN A 376 0.03 -5.80 15.98
CA GLN A 376 -0.12 -6.69 17.15
C GLN A 376 -1.43 -7.50 17.10
N ALA A 377 -2.53 -6.89 16.62
CA ALA A 377 -3.78 -7.62 16.38
C ALA A 377 -3.60 -8.70 15.31
N ALA A 378 -2.96 -8.37 14.20
CA ALA A 378 -2.66 -9.32 13.12
C ALA A 378 -1.71 -10.43 13.57
N GLU A 379 -0.64 -10.14 14.32
CA GLU A 379 0.28 -11.14 14.90
C GLU A 379 -0.46 -12.13 15.81
N THR A 380 -1.38 -11.62 16.63
CA THR A 380 -2.21 -12.49 17.49
C THR A 380 -3.10 -13.42 16.67
N ILE A 381 -3.67 -12.92 15.55
CA ILE A 381 -4.46 -13.74 14.62
C ILE A 381 -3.59 -14.81 13.99
N VAL A 382 -2.41 -14.45 13.49
CA VAL A 382 -1.43 -15.35 12.88
C VAL A 382 -1.01 -16.46 13.86
N ASP A 383 -0.61 -16.09 15.10
CA ASP A 383 -0.21 -17.06 16.13
C ASP A 383 -1.32 -18.08 16.43
N ARG A 384 -2.58 -17.63 16.57
CA ARG A 384 -3.73 -18.51 16.81
C ARG A 384 -4.01 -19.41 15.61
N ALA A 385 -3.95 -18.89 14.39
CA ALA A 385 -4.15 -19.68 13.19
C ALA A 385 -3.07 -20.75 13.03
N LEU A 386 -1.80 -20.39 13.21
CA LEU A 386 -0.66 -21.33 13.16
C LEU A 386 -0.77 -22.43 14.22
N LYS A 387 -1.10 -22.09 15.47
CA LYS A 387 -1.35 -23.06 16.55
C LYS A 387 -2.51 -23.99 16.25
N TYR A 388 -3.56 -23.50 15.59
CA TYR A 388 -4.66 -24.34 15.17
C TYR A 388 -4.23 -25.30 14.05
N ILE A 389 -3.62 -24.77 12.99
CA ILE A 389 -3.13 -25.52 11.82
C ILE A 389 -2.12 -26.60 12.25
N SER A 390 -1.20 -26.28 13.20
CA SER A 390 -0.16 -27.22 13.63
C SER A 390 -0.71 -28.53 14.21
N ARG A 391 -1.95 -28.56 14.74
CA ARG A 391 -2.61 -29.74 15.26
C ARG A 391 -3.15 -30.66 14.17
N HIS A 392 -3.26 -30.18 12.95
CA HIS A 392 -3.79 -30.90 11.79
C HIS A 392 -2.69 -31.40 10.83
N ILE A 393 -1.41 -31.17 11.17
CA ILE A 393 -0.26 -31.61 10.37
C ILE A 393 0.25 -32.96 10.85
N ASP A 394 0.40 -33.93 9.92
CA ASP A 394 0.98 -35.23 10.20
C ASP A 394 2.48 -35.15 10.50
N LYS A 395 2.91 -35.69 11.64
CA LYS A 395 4.32 -35.81 12.07
C LYS A 395 4.78 -37.24 12.29
N THR A 396 4.05 -38.22 11.82
CA THR A 396 4.37 -39.66 12.07
C THR A 396 5.74 -40.07 11.54
N ASN A 397 6.23 -39.45 10.48
CA ASN A 397 7.57 -39.76 9.95
C ASN A 397 8.74 -39.26 10.82
N PHE A 398 8.44 -38.60 11.96
CA PHE A 398 9.45 -37.91 12.79
C PHE A 398 9.49 -38.46 14.22
N GLU A 399 9.15 -39.76 14.44
CA GLU A 399 9.08 -40.38 15.77
C GLU A 399 10.40 -40.31 16.57
N ASN A 400 11.56 -40.27 15.86
CA ASN A 400 12.90 -40.20 16.46
C ASN A 400 13.47 -38.79 16.56
N CYS A 401 12.67 -37.74 16.34
CA CYS A 401 13.13 -36.36 16.41
C CYS A 401 12.87 -35.75 17.79
N ASP A 402 13.81 -34.95 18.30
CA ASP A 402 13.63 -34.19 19.55
C ASP A 402 12.58 -33.09 19.41
N ALA A 403 12.38 -32.56 18.20
CA ALA A 403 11.34 -31.60 17.88
C ALA A 403 10.98 -31.65 16.38
N VAL A 404 9.74 -31.33 16.07
CA VAL A 404 9.22 -31.26 14.69
C VAL A 404 8.58 -29.91 14.48
N PHE A 405 8.76 -29.34 13.30
CA PHE A 405 8.11 -28.09 12.91
C PHE A 405 7.69 -28.11 11.44
N ALA A 406 6.74 -27.25 11.10
CA ALA A 406 6.33 -27.04 9.74
C ALA A 406 6.69 -25.62 9.28
N VAL A 407 6.98 -25.47 7.99
CA VAL A 407 7.04 -24.20 7.27
C VAL A 407 5.84 -24.13 6.33
N ILE A 408 5.14 -22.99 6.34
CA ILE A 408 3.87 -22.80 5.65
C ILE A 408 4.01 -21.68 4.63
N ASN A 409 3.63 -21.98 3.40
CA ASN A 409 3.58 -21.04 2.30
C ASN A 409 2.15 -20.50 2.14
N THR A 410 1.97 -19.20 2.33
CA THR A 410 0.68 -18.50 2.11
C THR A 410 0.57 -17.84 0.74
N TYR A 411 1.60 -17.98 -0.10
CA TYR A 411 1.60 -17.49 -1.48
C TYR A 411 0.92 -18.48 -2.43
N GLY A 412 0.25 -17.97 -3.44
CA GLY A 412 -0.50 -18.74 -4.43
C GLY A 412 0.35 -19.52 -5.46
N ARG A 413 1.66 -19.63 -5.24
CA ARG A 413 2.59 -20.40 -6.09
C ARG A 413 3.49 -21.26 -5.22
N GLU A 414 3.94 -22.39 -5.78
CA GLU A 414 5.04 -23.16 -5.20
C GLU A 414 6.30 -22.31 -5.15
N ARG A 415 7.03 -22.34 -4.04
CA ARG A 415 8.26 -21.57 -3.88
C ARG A 415 9.27 -22.25 -2.95
N SER A 416 10.54 -21.90 -3.13
CA SER A 416 11.63 -22.19 -2.19
C SER A 416 12.18 -20.87 -1.66
N ASP A 417 12.57 -20.84 -0.39
CA ASP A 417 13.21 -19.67 0.23
C ASP A 417 14.15 -20.11 1.36
N VAL A 418 15.04 -19.21 1.77
CA VAL A 418 15.80 -19.36 3.01
C VAL A 418 14.90 -19.01 4.18
N VAL A 419 14.68 -19.96 5.06
CA VAL A 419 13.75 -19.86 6.20
C VAL A 419 14.53 -19.85 7.50
N CYS A 420 14.10 -19.03 8.46
CA CYS A 420 14.60 -19.01 9.82
C CYS A 420 13.50 -19.44 10.79
N ALA A 421 13.61 -20.66 11.35
CA ALA A 421 12.63 -21.22 12.30
C ALA A 421 13.19 -21.22 13.73
N LYS A 422 12.34 -20.99 14.73
CA LYS A 422 12.65 -21.12 16.15
C LYS A 422 11.95 -22.35 16.73
N VAL A 423 12.74 -23.30 17.24
CA VAL A 423 12.25 -24.60 17.65
C VAL A 423 12.75 -24.94 19.07
N ASP A 424 11.85 -25.21 20.00
CA ASP A 424 12.19 -25.60 21.38
C ASP A 424 12.52 -27.11 21.43
N VAL A 425 13.76 -27.46 21.76
CA VAL A 425 14.18 -28.87 21.94
C VAL A 425 14.07 -29.33 23.40
N SER A 426 13.92 -28.42 24.32
CA SER A 426 13.59 -28.68 25.73
C SER A 426 12.75 -27.53 26.25
N ARG A 427 11.68 -27.86 26.96
CA ARG A 427 10.77 -26.89 27.57
C ARG A 427 10.33 -27.37 28.94
N VAL A 428 10.55 -26.57 29.97
CA VAL A 428 10.26 -26.90 31.36
C VAL A 428 9.44 -25.76 31.98
N TYR A 429 8.30 -26.09 32.55
CA TYR A 429 7.50 -25.11 33.32
C TYR A 429 8.22 -24.81 34.65
N THR A 430 8.27 -23.56 35.03
CA THR A 430 9.08 -23.09 36.14
C THR A 430 8.40 -21.92 36.86
N THR A 431 8.97 -21.55 37.98
CA THR A 431 8.60 -20.36 38.76
C THR A 431 9.86 -19.52 39.04
N PRO A 432 9.73 -18.21 39.35
CA PRO A 432 10.90 -17.34 39.52
C PRO A 432 11.94 -17.84 40.52
N ASP A 433 11.51 -18.52 41.61
CA ASP A 433 12.36 -19.10 42.63
C ASP A 433 13.17 -20.35 42.17
N LYS A 434 12.83 -20.90 40.99
CA LYS A 434 13.44 -22.12 40.43
C LYS A 434 14.19 -21.87 39.10
N PHE A 435 14.31 -20.64 38.63
CA PHE A 435 14.91 -20.37 37.32
C PHE A 435 16.29 -20.97 37.14
N ALA A 436 17.20 -20.79 38.12
CA ALA A 436 18.56 -21.32 38.05
C ALA A 436 18.54 -22.84 37.95
N LYS A 437 17.78 -23.53 38.80
CA LYS A 437 17.63 -24.99 38.79
C LYS A 437 17.08 -25.51 37.49
N THR A 438 16.07 -24.83 36.98
CA THR A 438 15.44 -25.18 35.67
C THR A 438 16.45 -24.99 34.52
N ALA A 439 17.25 -23.93 34.54
CA ALA A 439 18.30 -23.73 33.53
C ALA A 439 19.35 -24.85 33.56
N GLU A 440 19.79 -25.28 34.75
CA GLU A 440 20.70 -26.41 34.92
C GLU A 440 20.09 -27.74 34.42
N GLU A 441 18.82 -27.98 34.70
CA GLU A 441 18.09 -29.13 34.22
C GLU A 441 18.01 -29.16 32.69
N ILE A 442 17.61 -28.07 32.06
CA ILE A 442 17.57 -27.94 30.60
C ILE A 442 18.95 -28.15 29.99
N GLU A 443 19.98 -27.52 30.53
CA GLU A 443 21.37 -27.68 30.03
C GLU A 443 21.87 -29.10 30.18
N SER A 444 21.49 -29.82 31.23
CA SER A 444 21.87 -31.23 31.44
C SER A 444 21.30 -32.20 30.39
N THR A 445 20.16 -31.84 29.78
CA THR A 445 19.49 -32.62 28.72
C THR A 445 19.90 -32.19 27.32
N PHE A 446 20.58 -31.06 27.18
CA PHE A 446 20.99 -30.50 25.89
C PHE A 446 22.08 -31.35 25.24
N CYS A 447 21.91 -31.68 23.95
CA CYS A 447 22.90 -32.48 23.22
C CYS A 447 24.16 -31.67 22.91
N LYS A 448 25.29 -32.02 23.58
CA LYS A 448 26.57 -31.33 23.39
C LYS A 448 27.24 -31.66 22.04
N ASP A 449 26.87 -32.77 21.42
CA ASP A 449 27.36 -33.20 20.09
C ASP A 449 26.70 -32.43 18.94
N GLY A 450 25.64 -31.67 19.23
CA GLY A 450 24.91 -30.81 18.30
C GLY A 450 23.59 -31.41 17.86
N TYR A 451 22.94 -30.66 16.97
CA TYR A 451 21.69 -31.00 16.35
C TYR A 451 21.80 -30.87 14.84
N ALA A 452 21.01 -31.66 14.11
CA ALA A 452 20.89 -31.61 12.66
C ALA A 452 19.43 -31.52 12.24
N LEU A 453 19.19 -31.01 11.04
CA LEU A 453 17.87 -30.91 10.42
C LEU A 453 17.65 -32.06 9.44
N VAL A 454 16.48 -32.68 9.49
CA VAL A 454 16.05 -33.70 8.52
C VAL A 454 14.70 -33.32 7.91
N ASP A 455 14.49 -33.72 6.64
CA ASP A 455 13.20 -33.59 5.95
C ASP A 455 12.25 -34.77 6.28
N GLU A 456 11.08 -34.79 5.65
CA GLU A 456 10.04 -35.83 5.80
C GLU A 456 10.50 -37.23 5.39
N ASN A 457 11.58 -37.37 4.62
CA ASN A 457 12.17 -38.63 4.18
C ASN A 457 13.36 -39.04 5.06
N GLY A 458 13.66 -38.29 6.13
CA GLY A 458 14.83 -38.50 6.98
C GLY A 458 16.16 -38.07 6.36
N THR A 459 16.12 -37.32 5.24
CA THR A 459 17.30 -36.80 4.57
C THR A 459 17.85 -35.59 5.32
N PHE A 460 19.17 -35.56 5.59
CA PHE A 460 19.80 -34.41 6.23
C PHE A 460 19.76 -33.17 5.33
N VAL A 461 19.30 -32.05 5.90
CA VAL A 461 19.23 -30.76 5.22
C VAL A 461 20.35 -29.85 5.72
N PRO A 462 21.16 -29.26 4.84
CA PRO A 462 22.17 -28.26 5.23
C PRO A 462 21.51 -27.08 5.96
N CYS A 463 22.02 -26.73 7.13
CA CYS A 463 21.43 -25.67 7.95
C CYS A 463 22.46 -25.04 8.90
N SER A 464 22.19 -23.84 9.36
CA SER A 464 22.85 -23.18 10.47
C SER A 464 21.96 -23.26 11.71
N ILE A 465 22.51 -23.69 12.83
CA ILE A 465 21.79 -23.85 14.10
C ILE A 465 22.47 -23.06 15.22
N LYS A 466 21.72 -22.13 15.82
CA LYS A 466 22.16 -21.30 16.95
C LYS A 466 21.28 -21.55 18.17
N PRO A 467 21.80 -22.17 19.26
CA PRO A 467 21.03 -22.39 20.48
C PRO A 467 20.96 -21.12 21.34
N SER A 468 19.85 -20.96 22.02
CA SER A 468 19.62 -19.89 22.99
C SER A 468 18.68 -20.35 24.10
N PHE A 469 18.71 -19.67 25.26
CA PHE A 469 17.62 -19.79 26.23
C PHE A 469 16.48 -18.83 25.89
N ARG A 470 15.26 -19.31 26.11
CA ARG A 470 14.05 -18.51 25.99
C ARG A 470 13.20 -18.66 27.26
N PHE A 471 12.71 -17.51 27.75
CA PHE A 471 11.66 -17.48 28.76
C PHE A 471 10.36 -17.10 28.09
N GLY A 472 9.25 -17.74 28.47
CA GLY A 472 7.95 -17.45 27.92
C GLY A 472 6.82 -17.84 28.86
N TYR A 473 5.60 -17.61 28.40
CA TYR A 473 4.36 -18.01 29.06
C TYR A 473 3.46 -18.77 28.10
N ASP A 474 2.89 -19.87 28.58
CA ASP A 474 1.66 -20.37 28.01
C ASP A 474 0.48 -19.63 28.64
N LEU A 475 -0.48 -19.25 27.79
CA LEU A 475 -1.66 -18.49 28.16
C LEU A 475 -2.92 -19.33 27.90
N PRO A 476 -3.18 -20.39 28.71
CA PRO A 476 -4.39 -21.18 28.54
C PRO A 476 -5.63 -20.36 28.90
N ASN A 477 -6.76 -20.68 28.25
CA ASN A 477 -8.02 -19.94 28.47
C ASN A 477 -8.70 -20.31 29.78
N ASP A 478 -8.31 -21.43 30.43
CA ASP A 478 -8.98 -22.05 31.55
C ASP A 478 -8.26 -21.90 32.90
N ARG A 479 -7.03 -21.36 32.86
CA ARG A 479 -6.19 -21.23 34.06
C ARG A 479 -5.20 -20.06 33.95
N PHE A 480 -4.49 -19.77 35.04
CA PHE A 480 -3.45 -18.75 35.12
C PHE A 480 -2.30 -19.03 34.14
N ARG A 481 -1.64 -17.97 33.67
CA ARG A 481 -0.44 -18.07 32.83
C ARG A 481 0.60 -19.05 33.41
N GLN A 482 1.15 -19.87 32.56
CA GLN A 482 2.15 -20.88 32.92
C GLN A 482 3.53 -20.45 32.43
N PRO A 483 4.42 -19.95 33.30
CA PRO A 483 5.77 -19.56 32.92
C PRO A 483 6.61 -20.79 32.60
N TYR A 484 7.43 -20.69 31.57
CA TYR A 484 8.37 -21.75 31.18
C TYR A 484 9.72 -21.21 30.76
N MET A 485 10.75 -22.03 30.85
CA MET A 485 12.03 -21.85 30.20
C MET A 485 12.20 -22.91 29.11
N ALA A 486 12.83 -22.50 28.00
CA ALA A 486 13.12 -23.41 26.89
C ALA A 486 14.53 -23.23 26.37
N LYS A 487 15.11 -24.31 25.88
CA LYS A 487 16.30 -24.28 25.00
C LYS A 487 15.77 -24.27 23.58
N THR A 488 15.93 -23.15 22.92
CA THR A 488 15.42 -22.85 21.58
C THR A 488 16.57 -22.90 20.59
N LEU A 489 16.38 -23.61 19.49
CA LEU A 489 17.25 -23.57 18.32
C LEU A 489 16.72 -22.58 17.31
N THR A 490 17.53 -21.61 16.92
CA THR A 490 17.29 -20.82 15.71
C THR A 490 17.92 -21.58 14.56
N VAL A 491 17.09 -22.10 13.65
CA VAL A 491 17.49 -22.95 12.53
C VAL A 491 17.29 -22.19 11.24
N GLU A 492 18.35 -21.94 10.50
CA GLU A 492 18.30 -21.30 9.18
C GLU A 492 18.70 -22.31 8.11
N PHE A 493 17.90 -22.43 7.04
CA PHE A 493 18.07 -23.40 5.98
C PHE A 493 17.25 -23.03 4.75
N GLU A 494 17.52 -23.67 3.61
CA GLU A 494 16.67 -23.57 2.44
C GLU A 494 15.54 -24.60 2.50
N SER A 495 14.28 -24.13 2.42
CA SER A 495 13.10 -24.97 2.58
C SER A 495 12.91 -26.02 1.47
N GLY A 496 13.55 -25.83 0.31
CA GLY A 496 13.12 -26.49 -0.92
C GLY A 496 11.71 -26.04 -1.31
N LYS A 497 11.13 -26.67 -2.32
CA LYS A 497 9.81 -26.30 -2.83
C LYS A 497 8.70 -26.60 -1.84
N ILE A 498 7.99 -25.55 -1.39
CA ILE A 498 6.80 -25.63 -0.56
C ILE A 498 5.59 -25.41 -1.47
N PRO A 499 4.58 -26.31 -1.46
CA PRO A 499 3.37 -26.15 -2.27
C PRO A 499 2.64 -24.83 -2.01
N GLN A 500 1.90 -24.35 -2.98
CA GLN A 500 1.03 -23.17 -2.82
C GLN A 500 -0.02 -23.45 -1.73
N PHE A 501 -0.22 -22.49 -0.83
CA PHE A 501 -1.11 -22.60 0.34
C PHE A 501 -0.92 -23.91 1.11
N GLY A 502 0.31 -24.40 1.15
CA GLY A 502 0.69 -25.68 1.71
C GLY A 502 1.85 -25.58 2.69
N TYR A 503 2.37 -26.75 3.08
CA TYR A 503 3.45 -26.84 4.05
C TYR A 503 4.48 -27.90 3.71
N LYS A 504 5.65 -27.79 4.36
CA LYS A 504 6.64 -28.87 4.51
C LYS A 504 7.01 -29.04 5.96
N THR A 505 7.31 -30.27 6.36
CA THR A 505 7.70 -30.62 7.72
C THR A 505 9.19 -30.96 7.83
N PHE A 506 9.76 -30.61 8.95
CA PHE A 506 11.17 -30.85 9.28
C PHE A 506 11.33 -31.32 10.72
N GLY A 507 12.31 -32.19 10.94
CA GLY A 507 12.64 -32.71 12.24
C GLY A 507 14.02 -32.29 12.73
N ILE A 508 14.16 -32.09 14.03
CA ILE A 508 15.43 -31.87 14.70
C ILE A 508 15.87 -33.18 15.32
N VAL A 509 17.06 -33.65 14.96
CA VAL A 509 17.65 -34.88 15.48
C VAL A 509 18.97 -34.59 16.17
N ARG A 510 19.35 -35.43 17.20
CA ARG A 510 20.65 -35.39 17.85
C ARG A 510 21.70 -35.94 16.93
N ASN A 511 22.40 -35.08 16.24
CA ASN A 511 23.51 -35.43 15.36
C ASN A 511 24.33 -34.16 15.08
N LYS A 512 25.54 -34.33 14.58
CA LYS A 512 26.29 -33.18 14.07
C LYS A 512 25.59 -32.61 12.85
N PRO A 513 25.53 -31.26 12.70
CA PRO A 513 25.03 -30.64 11.49
C PRO A 513 25.72 -31.21 10.25
N LEU A 514 24.95 -31.36 9.16
CA LEU A 514 25.51 -31.79 7.89
C LEU A 514 26.54 -30.77 7.41
N GLN A 515 27.81 -31.18 7.38
CA GLN A 515 28.88 -30.39 6.77
C GLN A 515 28.97 -30.72 5.29
N THR A 516 28.85 -29.71 4.46
CA THR A 516 29.00 -29.84 3.00
C THR A 516 30.22 -29.02 2.55
N ALA A 517 30.97 -29.54 1.56
CA ALA A 517 32.04 -28.80 0.92
C ALA A 517 31.50 -27.74 -0.08
N VAL A 518 30.17 -27.65 -0.22
CA VAL A 518 29.53 -26.70 -1.13
C VAL A 518 29.52 -25.31 -0.51
N THR A 519 30.08 -24.35 -1.21
CA THR A 519 30.10 -22.94 -0.87
C THR A 519 29.58 -22.15 -2.05
N LEU A 520 28.88 -21.04 -1.79
CA LEU A 520 28.51 -20.05 -2.80
C LEU A 520 29.59 -18.96 -2.94
N VAL A 521 30.59 -18.95 -2.08
CA VAL A 521 31.71 -18.01 -2.14
C VAL A 521 32.80 -18.61 -3.08
N THR A 522 32.95 -18.04 -4.27
CA THR A 522 33.84 -18.55 -5.33
C THR A 522 35.14 -17.73 -5.47
N GLY A 523 35.26 -16.63 -4.72
CA GLY A 523 36.45 -15.78 -4.74
C GLY A 523 36.44 -14.73 -3.64
N LYS A 524 37.44 -13.89 -3.59
CA LYS A 524 37.45 -12.77 -2.65
C LYS A 524 36.32 -11.82 -3.00
N ASN A 525 35.37 -11.59 -2.07
CA ASN A 525 34.22 -10.73 -2.24
C ASN A 525 33.28 -11.17 -3.40
N THR A 526 33.25 -12.46 -3.72
CA THR A 526 32.47 -13.00 -4.84
C THR A 526 31.57 -14.11 -4.36
N MET A 527 30.29 -14.04 -4.70
CA MET A 527 29.32 -15.11 -4.51
C MET A 527 28.64 -15.49 -5.83
N GLU A 528 28.34 -16.78 -5.98
CA GLU A 528 27.88 -17.33 -7.26
C GLU A 528 26.99 -18.56 -7.02
N ASN A 529 25.92 -18.66 -7.81
CA ASN A 529 25.05 -19.82 -7.92
C ASN A 529 24.83 -20.19 -9.40
N ASP A 530 23.85 -21.03 -9.69
CA ASP A 530 23.57 -21.45 -11.08
C ASP A 530 22.97 -20.30 -11.94
N TYR A 531 22.43 -19.27 -11.33
CA TYR A 531 21.74 -18.16 -12.02
C TYR A 531 22.64 -16.95 -12.22
N VAL A 532 23.34 -16.55 -11.17
CA VAL A 532 24.07 -15.29 -11.15
C VAL A 532 25.46 -15.43 -10.52
N LYS A 533 26.36 -14.53 -10.90
CA LYS A 533 27.61 -14.27 -10.21
C LYS A 533 27.64 -12.80 -9.78
N ALA A 534 27.85 -12.57 -8.47
CA ALA A 534 27.89 -11.24 -7.87
C ALA A 534 29.30 -10.98 -7.30
N GLU A 535 29.92 -9.86 -7.71
CA GLU A 535 31.26 -9.45 -7.27
C GLU A 535 31.16 -8.06 -6.62
N ILE A 536 31.63 -7.95 -5.38
CA ILE A 536 31.63 -6.70 -4.61
C ILE A 536 32.97 -5.99 -4.82
N ASN A 537 32.89 -4.78 -5.37
CA ASN A 537 34.03 -3.93 -5.66
C ASN A 537 34.60 -3.30 -4.35
N SER A 538 35.84 -2.79 -4.41
CA SER A 538 36.51 -2.19 -3.26
C SER A 538 35.83 -0.93 -2.69
N ASP A 539 34.92 -0.31 -3.44
CA ASP A 539 34.10 0.84 -3.04
C ASP A 539 32.68 0.43 -2.58
N GLY A 540 32.43 -0.88 -2.43
CA GLY A 540 31.12 -1.39 -2.00
C GLY A 540 30.08 -1.53 -3.10
N THR A 541 30.36 -1.09 -4.33
CA THR A 541 29.48 -1.31 -5.47
C THR A 541 29.48 -2.78 -5.89
N LEU A 542 28.41 -3.22 -6.56
CA LEU A 542 28.20 -4.60 -6.96
C LEU A 542 28.21 -4.73 -8.49
N ASN A 543 28.99 -5.69 -9.00
CA ASN A 543 28.90 -6.17 -10.38
C ASN A 543 28.12 -7.48 -10.40
N LEU A 544 27.11 -7.59 -11.25
CA LEU A 544 26.26 -8.76 -11.37
C LEU A 544 26.35 -9.32 -12.81
N PHE A 545 26.66 -10.60 -12.93
CA PHE A 545 26.59 -11.33 -14.18
C PHE A 545 25.44 -12.32 -14.16
N ASP A 546 24.44 -12.09 -15.00
CA ASP A 546 23.36 -13.01 -15.28
C ASP A 546 23.87 -14.15 -16.17
N LYS A 547 23.95 -15.34 -15.59
CA LYS A 547 24.50 -16.53 -16.26
C LYS A 547 23.52 -17.14 -17.27
N ILE A 548 22.22 -16.88 -17.09
CA ILE A 548 21.16 -17.41 -17.96
C ILE A 548 21.12 -16.59 -19.25
N ASN A 549 20.99 -15.28 -19.13
CA ASN A 549 20.86 -14.36 -20.27
C ASN A 549 22.21 -13.82 -20.78
N LYS A 550 23.35 -14.21 -20.15
CA LYS A 550 24.72 -13.78 -20.50
C LYS A 550 24.89 -12.27 -20.51
N ARG A 551 24.36 -11.59 -19.51
CA ARG A 551 24.37 -10.14 -19.38
C ARG A 551 25.08 -9.66 -18.11
N SER A 552 25.87 -8.59 -18.24
CA SER A 552 26.54 -7.95 -17.10
C SER A 552 25.84 -6.63 -16.76
N PHE A 553 25.78 -6.36 -15.45
CA PHE A 553 25.33 -5.12 -14.84
C PHE A 553 26.40 -4.69 -13.85
N ASP A 554 26.96 -3.49 -14.02
CA ASP A 554 28.14 -3.07 -13.28
C ASP A 554 27.89 -1.82 -12.44
N GLY A 555 28.51 -1.75 -11.25
CA GLY A 555 28.51 -0.57 -10.40
C GLY A 555 27.19 -0.31 -9.66
N MET A 556 26.36 -1.33 -9.41
CA MET A 556 25.13 -1.22 -8.62
C MET A 556 25.42 -0.92 -7.15
N LEU A 557 24.43 -0.52 -6.38
CA LEU A 557 24.53 -0.15 -4.97
C LEU A 557 25.42 1.08 -4.70
N MET A 558 25.49 2.01 -5.63
CA MET A 558 26.07 3.32 -5.38
C MET A 558 25.07 4.17 -4.57
N PHE A 559 25.50 4.75 -3.47
CA PHE A 559 24.69 5.71 -2.71
C PHE A 559 24.93 7.12 -3.20
N GLU A 560 23.87 7.93 -3.21
CA GLU A 560 23.89 9.33 -3.64
C GLU A 560 23.17 10.20 -2.61
N ASP A 561 23.79 11.28 -2.19
CA ASP A 561 23.23 12.29 -1.29
C ASP A 561 23.20 13.66 -1.95
N VAL A 562 22.04 14.31 -1.92
CA VAL A 562 21.80 15.67 -2.44
C VAL A 562 21.06 16.51 -1.41
N GLY A 563 21.23 17.84 -1.46
CA GLY A 563 20.47 18.77 -0.60
C GLY A 563 18.99 18.84 -1.01
N ASP A 564 18.11 18.94 -0.02
CA ASP A 564 16.67 19.18 -0.20
C ASP A 564 16.23 20.41 0.62
N ILE A 565 15.88 21.50 -0.07
CA ILE A 565 15.37 22.73 0.52
C ILE A 565 13.86 22.90 0.28
N GLY A 566 13.19 21.80 -0.08
CA GLY A 566 11.74 21.71 -0.25
C GLY A 566 11.00 21.58 1.08
N ASN A 567 9.91 20.81 1.04
CA ASN A 567 9.01 20.56 2.16
C ASN A 567 8.44 19.12 2.09
N GLU A 568 7.51 18.74 2.94
CA GLU A 568 6.93 17.39 2.93
C GLU A 568 6.25 17.03 1.60
N TYR A 569 5.67 18.00 0.90
CA TYR A 569 5.00 17.78 -0.39
C TYR A 569 5.94 17.64 -1.57
N ALA A 570 7.05 18.38 -1.59
CA ALA A 570 7.88 18.49 -2.77
C ALA A 570 9.39 18.53 -2.45
N PHE A 571 10.13 17.73 -3.21
CA PHE A 571 11.59 17.86 -3.28
C PHE A 571 11.98 19.11 -4.05
N PHE A 572 12.89 19.90 -3.50
CA PHE A 572 13.50 21.03 -4.19
C PHE A 572 15.01 21.05 -3.96
N GLY A 573 15.74 20.67 -5.00
CA GLY A 573 17.22 20.55 -4.92
C GLY A 573 17.90 21.91 -4.79
N VAL A 574 19.01 21.93 -4.10
CA VAL A 574 19.86 23.11 -3.96
C VAL A 574 20.47 23.48 -5.30
N LYS A 575 20.31 24.72 -5.73
CA LYS A 575 20.82 25.19 -7.03
C LYS A 575 22.34 25.10 -7.10
N GLY A 576 22.83 24.34 -8.08
CA GLY A 576 24.27 24.15 -8.29
C GLY A 576 24.93 23.16 -7.31
N ASP A 577 24.15 22.45 -6.48
CA ASP A 577 24.65 21.36 -5.65
C ASP A 577 25.29 20.27 -6.51
N LYS A 578 26.28 19.60 -5.93
CA LYS A 578 26.89 18.42 -6.53
C LYS A 578 26.57 17.24 -5.65
N ALA A 579 25.93 16.23 -6.23
CA ALA A 579 25.66 14.98 -5.55
C ALA A 579 26.95 14.41 -4.93
N ILE A 580 26.87 14.02 -3.68
CA ILE A 580 27.93 13.30 -2.99
C ILE A 580 27.62 11.81 -3.19
N THR A 581 28.51 11.09 -3.87
CA THR A 581 28.30 9.68 -4.15
C THR A 581 29.32 8.80 -3.44
N SER A 582 28.93 7.56 -3.13
CA SER A 582 29.84 6.58 -2.53
C SER A 582 30.85 5.98 -3.53
N LYS A 583 30.69 6.27 -4.82
CA LYS A 583 31.55 5.73 -5.90
C LYS A 583 33.01 6.10 -5.66
N GLY A 584 33.86 5.09 -5.63
CA GLY A 584 35.32 5.24 -5.40
C GLY A 584 35.70 5.50 -3.93
N MET A 585 34.75 5.57 -2.99
CA MET A 585 35.04 5.59 -1.56
C MET A 585 35.39 4.18 -1.08
N PRO A 586 36.44 4.00 -0.22
CA PRO A 586 36.77 2.67 0.26
C PRO A 586 35.67 2.09 1.15
N ALA A 587 35.26 0.86 0.88
CA ALA A 587 34.30 0.13 1.68
C ALA A 587 34.96 -0.95 2.51
N LYS A 588 34.44 -1.21 3.72
CA LYS A 588 34.80 -2.41 4.52
C LYS A 588 33.85 -3.53 4.07
N ILE A 589 34.42 -4.66 3.63
CA ILE A 589 33.65 -5.83 3.14
C ILE A 589 33.97 -7.01 4.03
N GLU A 590 32.97 -7.61 4.64
CA GLU A 590 33.07 -8.71 5.61
C GLU A 590 32.17 -9.86 5.18
N LEU A 591 32.71 -11.07 5.08
CA LEU A 591 31.91 -12.28 4.87
C LEU A 591 31.17 -12.62 6.17
N ILE A 592 29.86 -12.62 6.16
CA ILE A 592 29.00 -12.88 7.32
C ILE A 592 28.49 -14.32 7.33
N LYS A 593 28.20 -14.86 6.13
CA LYS A 593 27.67 -16.20 5.96
C LYS A 593 28.29 -16.86 4.73
N ASP A 594 28.70 -18.11 4.89
CA ASP A 594 29.14 -19.00 3.83
C ASP A 594 28.56 -20.40 4.10
N GLU A 595 27.34 -20.60 3.71
CA GLU A 595 26.60 -21.83 3.91
C GLU A 595 26.23 -22.46 2.56
N ALA A 596 25.98 -23.76 2.54
CA ALA A 596 25.62 -24.47 1.32
C ALA A 596 24.34 -23.96 0.64
N TYR A 597 23.50 -23.23 1.36
CA TYR A 597 22.21 -22.72 0.91
C TYR A 597 22.22 -21.21 0.67
N ALA A 598 23.15 -20.45 1.26
CA ALA A 598 23.23 -18.99 1.10
C ALA A 598 24.63 -18.45 1.46
N ALA A 599 25.04 -17.38 0.78
CA ALA A 599 26.18 -16.55 1.14
C ALA A 599 25.70 -15.12 1.46
N GLU A 600 26.38 -14.44 2.41
CA GLU A 600 26.06 -13.05 2.77
C GLU A 600 27.32 -12.27 3.11
N TYR A 601 27.43 -11.08 2.55
CA TYR A 601 28.46 -10.10 2.87
C TYR A 601 27.85 -8.87 3.54
N LYS A 602 28.57 -8.32 4.53
CA LYS A 602 28.31 -7.00 5.08
C LYS A 602 29.26 -6.00 4.41
N ILE A 603 28.69 -4.97 3.83
CA ILE A 603 29.39 -3.84 3.18
C ILE A 603 29.14 -2.61 4.03
N THR A 604 30.21 -1.98 4.54
CA THR A 604 30.12 -0.73 5.29
C THR A 604 30.76 0.39 4.48
N VAL A 605 29.96 1.41 4.15
CA VAL A 605 30.39 2.63 3.47
C VAL A 605 30.20 3.82 4.40
N CYS A 606 31.20 4.69 4.49
CA CYS A 606 31.15 5.91 5.27
C CYS A 606 31.18 7.13 4.35
N MET A 607 30.09 7.89 4.33
CA MET A 607 29.99 9.14 3.56
C MET A 607 30.09 10.35 4.49
N HIS A 608 30.78 11.41 4.05
CA HIS A 608 30.81 12.68 4.75
C HIS A 608 29.90 13.69 4.03
N ILE A 609 28.73 13.91 4.56
CA ILE A 609 27.68 14.76 3.98
C ILE A 609 27.47 16.03 4.81
N PRO A 610 26.94 17.12 4.24
CA PRO A 610 26.58 18.33 4.99
C PRO A 610 25.58 18.01 6.11
N VAL A 611 25.73 18.65 7.26
CA VAL A 611 24.86 18.41 8.43
C VAL A 611 23.42 18.89 8.20
N SER A 612 23.22 19.86 7.29
CA SER A 612 21.89 20.45 7.01
C SER A 612 21.96 21.39 5.78
N GLY A 613 20.85 22.04 5.45
CA GLY A 613 20.86 23.30 4.73
C GLY A 613 21.70 24.37 5.45
N ASP A 614 22.06 25.42 4.76
CA ASP A 614 22.86 26.52 5.33
C ASP A 614 21.99 27.50 6.16
N LYS A 615 22.62 28.52 6.73
CA LYS A 615 21.92 29.56 7.52
C LYS A 615 20.89 30.36 6.70
N GLN A 616 21.00 30.37 5.39
CA GLN A 616 20.01 31.01 4.53
C GLN A 616 18.69 30.26 4.54
N LEU A 617 18.70 28.91 4.56
CA LEU A 617 17.48 28.11 4.65
C LEU A 617 16.68 28.43 5.92
N LEU A 618 17.36 28.58 7.06
CA LEU A 618 16.70 28.98 8.30
C LEU A 618 16.03 30.35 8.19
N ARG A 619 16.71 31.31 7.57
CA ARG A 619 16.13 32.65 7.34
C ARG A 619 14.95 32.62 6.39
N GLU A 620 15.03 31.85 5.31
CA GLU A 620 13.96 31.70 4.32
C GLU A 620 12.72 31.08 4.95
N ARG A 621 12.89 30.09 5.85
CA ARG A 621 11.80 29.52 6.66
C ARG A 621 11.23 30.55 7.65
N GLU A 622 12.06 31.29 8.36
CA GLU A 622 11.64 32.34 9.30
C GLU A 622 10.91 33.52 8.62
N THR A 623 11.24 33.82 7.37
CA THR A 623 10.58 34.87 6.56
C THR A 623 9.44 34.33 5.69
N PHE A 624 9.06 33.07 5.81
CA PHE A 624 7.99 32.42 5.03
C PHE A 624 8.24 32.44 3.53
N GLU A 625 9.50 32.33 3.11
CA GLU A 625 9.84 32.25 1.69
C GLU A 625 9.35 30.90 1.11
N GLY A 626 8.52 30.97 0.07
CA GLY A 626 8.02 29.76 -0.61
C GLY A 626 9.16 28.93 -1.20
N TYR A 627 9.09 27.60 -1.09
CA TYR A 627 10.20 26.70 -1.45
C TYR A 627 10.69 26.86 -2.90
N LEU A 628 9.83 27.25 -3.85
CA LEU A 628 10.20 27.51 -5.26
C LEU A 628 11.08 28.75 -5.42
N SER A 629 11.05 29.67 -4.47
CA SER A 629 11.84 30.93 -4.47
C SER A 629 13.11 30.81 -3.65
N ARG A 630 13.35 29.71 -2.95
CA ARG A 630 14.51 29.51 -2.07
C ARG A 630 15.82 29.51 -2.83
N THR A 631 16.83 30.11 -2.19
CA THR A 631 18.18 30.24 -2.73
C THR A 631 19.26 29.64 -1.82
N ALA A 632 18.81 29.05 -0.70
CA ALA A 632 19.67 28.41 0.29
C ALA A 632 20.60 27.34 -0.31
N GLY A 633 21.77 27.22 0.27
CA GLY A 633 22.75 26.20 -0.02
C GLY A 633 22.79 25.08 1.02
N ARG A 634 23.78 24.18 0.87
CA ARG A 634 24.11 23.19 1.93
C ARG A 634 25.15 23.79 2.89
N SER A 635 25.10 23.37 4.16
CA SER A 635 26.09 23.71 5.17
C SER A 635 27.49 23.23 4.76
N SER A 636 28.50 24.04 5.10
CA SER A 636 29.90 23.62 4.94
C SER A 636 30.36 22.63 6.02
N GLU A 637 29.67 22.58 7.16
CA GLU A 637 29.88 21.58 8.21
C GLU A 637 29.37 20.22 7.74
N LYS A 638 30.15 19.16 8.03
CA LYS A 638 29.84 17.80 7.61
C LYS A 638 29.67 16.88 8.79
N THR A 639 28.81 15.89 8.62
CA THR A 639 28.62 14.74 9.51
C THR A 639 28.94 13.45 8.77
N GLU A 640 29.19 12.43 9.54
CA GLU A 640 29.41 11.09 9.02
C GLU A 640 28.08 10.33 8.90
N LEU A 641 27.81 9.76 7.73
CA LEU A 641 26.71 8.85 7.46
C LEU A 641 27.26 7.47 7.15
N VAL A 642 27.06 6.53 8.06
CA VAL A 642 27.53 5.14 7.92
C VAL A 642 26.39 4.29 7.39
N LEU A 643 26.61 3.66 6.24
CA LEU A 643 25.65 2.77 5.56
C LEU A 643 26.16 1.34 5.66
N GLU A 644 25.39 0.47 6.29
CA GLU A 644 25.70 -0.95 6.45
C GLU A 644 24.72 -1.78 5.58
N SER A 645 25.23 -2.36 4.50
CA SER A 645 24.43 -3.18 3.57
C SER A 645 24.74 -4.65 3.73
N PHE A 646 23.74 -5.44 4.04
CA PHE A 646 23.81 -6.91 4.06
C PHE A 646 23.32 -7.41 2.70
N VAL A 647 24.25 -7.95 1.90
CA VAL A 647 24.02 -8.42 0.54
C VAL A 647 24.09 -9.93 0.53
N SER A 648 22.96 -10.58 0.20
CA SER A 648 22.85 -12.03 0.28
C SER A 648 22.38 -12.66 -1.05
N LEU A 649 22.88 -13.87 -1.31
CA LEU A 649 22.51 -14.71 -2.44
C LEU A 649 22.13 -16.10 -1.93
N ALA A 650 20.91 -16.56 -2.24
CA ALA A 650 20.46 -17.92 -2.00
C ALA A 650 20.85 -18.86 -3.15
N LYS A 651 21.03 -20.15 -2.86
CA LYS A 651 21.47 -21.16 -3.83
C LYS A 651 20.55 -21.27 -5.05
N ASN A 652 19.25 -21.29 -4.83
CA ASN A 652 18.26 -21.58 -5.87
C ASN A 652 17.43 -20.32 -6.28
N SER A 653 18.03 -19.13 -6.23
CA SER A 653 17.36 -17.87 -6.58
C SER A 653 18.26 -16.97 -7.43
N PRO A 654 17.74 -16.31 -8.49
CA PRO A 654 18.46 -15.26 -9.19
C PRO A 654 18.53 -13.94 -8.41
N GLU A 655 17.81 -13.84 -7.30
CA GLU A 655 17.61 -12.62 -6.51
C GLU A 655 18.83 -12.31 -5.62
N ILE A 656 19.37 -11.09 -5.74
CA ILE A 656 20.28 -10.51 -4.77
C ILE A 656 19.48 -9.71 -3.76
N LYS A 657 19.34 -10.21 -2.53
CA LYS A 657 18.65 -9.50 -1.44
C LYS A 657 19.62 -8.51 -0.79
N VAL A 658 19.15 -7.29 -0.57
CA VAL A 658 19.89 -6.22 0.08
C VAL A 658 19.07 -5.65 1.24
N ARG A 659 19.68 -5.57 2.41
CA ARG A 659 19.14 -4.86 3.57
C ARG A 659 20.15 -3.81 4.01
N THR A 660 19.85 -2.54 3.84
CA THR A 660 20.71 -1.42 4.23
C THR A 660 20.21 -0.79 5.50
N GLU A 661 21.07 -0.70 6.50
CA GLU A 661 20.82 -0.07 7.81
C GLU A 661 21.71 1.16 7.96
N PHE A 662 21.13 2.24 8.48
CA PHE A 662 21.87 3.45 8.78
C PHE A 662 21.13 4.29 9.82
N LYS A 663 21.87 5.11 10.55
CA LYS A 663 21.28 6.16 11.37
C LYS A 663 21.39 7.49 10.61
N ASN A 664 20.26 8.12 10.33
CA ASN A 664 20.29 9.46 9.75
C ASN A 664 20.83 10.45 10.76
N THR A 665 21.88 11.19 10.38
CA THR A 665 22.57 12.20 11.21
C THR A 665 22.54 13.59 10.59
N ALA A 666 21.92 13.73 9.40
CA ALA A 666 21.84 14.98 8.65
C ALA A 666 20.39 15.44 8.44
N ARG A 667 20.22 16.70 8.12
CA ARG A 667 18.94 17.37 7.85
C ARG A 667 18.93 17.89 6.43
N ASP A 668 17.73 18.17 5.91
CA ASP A 668 17.53 18.89 4.64
C ASP A 668 18.28 18.21 3.48
N HIS A 669 18.11 16.91 3.33
CA HIS A 669 18.78 16.13 2.29
C HIS A 669 17.94 14.95 1.80
N ARG A 670 18.30 14.40 0.65
CA ARG A 670 17.74 13.17 0.08
C ARG A 670 18.87 12.17 -0.18
N LEU A 671 18.69 10.94 0.33
CA LEU A 671 19.57 9.80 0.10
C LEU A 671 18.91 8.78 -0.82
N ARG A 672 19.64 8.35 -1.87
CA ARG A 672 19.17 7.36 -2.84
C ARG A 672 20.18 6.22 -3.01
N VAL A 673 19.70 5.03 -3.38
CA VAL A 673 20.53 3.97 -3.96
C VAL A 673 20.35 3.94 -5.46
N ILE A 674 21.46 3.91 -6.19
CA ILE A 674 21.50 3.96 -7.66
C ILE A 674 21.84 2.57 -8.19
N ILE A 675 21.01 2.11 -9.13
CA ILE A 675 21.14 0.81 -9.81
C ILE A 675 21.31 1.06 -11.30
N PRO A 676 22.55 1.11 -11.83
CA PRO A 676 22.81 1.18 -13.25
C PRO A 676 22.29 -0.09 -13.95
N THR A 677 21.53 0.08 -15.04
CA THR A 677 20.90 -1.05 -15.74
C THR A 677 21.62 -1.47 -17.01
N ASN A 678 22.41 -0.57 -17.62
CA ASN A 678 23.03 -0.76 -18.93
C ASN A 678 22.01 -1.16 -20.02
N ILE A 679 20.71 -0.86 -19.84
CA ILE A 679 19.62 -1.17 -20.75
C ILE A 679 19.25 0.08 -21.54
N LYS A 680 19.20 -0.05 -22.86
CA LYS A 680 18.80 1.05 -23.75
C LYS A 680 17.33 0.91 -24.12
N CYS A 681 16.48 1.53 -23.34
CA CYS A 681 15.04 1.62 -23.59
C CYS A 681 14.54 3.04 -23.32
N SER A 682 13.39 3.39 -23.90
CA SER A 682 12.74 4.69 -23.69
C SER A 682 11.62 4.61 -22.66
N LYS A 683 11.28 3.41 -22.23
CA LYS A 683 10.20 3.15 -21.26
C LYS A 683 10.67 2.13 -20.23
N HIS A 684 10.11 2.24 -19.05
CA HIS A 684 10.25 1.27 -17.97
C HIS A 684 8.87 0.80 -17.51
N LYS A 685 8.83 -0.21 -16.66
CA LYS A 685 7.60 -0.68 -16.02
C LYS A 685 7.72 -0.53 -14.51
N ALA A 686 6.61 -0.20 -13.85
CA ALA A 686 6.52 -0.13 -12.40
C ALA A 686 5.21 -0.75 -11.91
N GLU A 687 5.25 -1.43 -10.76
CA GLU A 687 4.04 -1.92 -10.14
C GLU A 687 3.21 -0.73 -9.61
N SER A 688 1.96 -0.68 -10.00
CA SER A 688 0.94 0.25 -9.53
C SER A 688 -0.21 -0.54 -8.88
N ILE A 689 -1.33 0.11 -8.62
CA ILE A 689 -2.49 -0.53 -7.98
C ILE A 689 -3.14 -1.53 -8.95
N PHE A 690 -3.01 -2.83 -8.63
CA PHE A 690 -3.51 -3.93 -9.45
C PHE A 690 -3.04 -3.88 -10.93
N ASP A 691 -1.85 -3.36 -11.17
CA ASP A 691 -1.34 -3.15 -12.51
C ASP A 691 0.20 -3.12 -12.55
N VAL A 692 0.76 -3.34 -13.72
CA VAL A 692 2.15 -3.05 -14.07
C VAL A 692 2.15 -2.01 -15.17
N VAL A 693 2.33 -0.75 -14.78
CA VAL A 693 2.22 0.39 -15.69
C VAL A 693 3.50 0.60 -16.48
N LYS A 694 3.35 0.98 -17.75
CA LYS A 694 4.45 1.33 -18.63
C LYS A 694 4.59 2.84 -18.75
N ARG A 695 5.71 3.38 -18.29
CA ARG A 695 5.97 4.83 -18.24
C ARG A 695 7.15 5.20 -19.12
N ASP A 696 7.16 6.44 -19.62
CA ASP A 696 8.32 6.99 -20.37
C ASP A 696 9.46 7.31 -19.40
N ASN A 697 10.71 7.00 -19.81
CA ASN A 697 11.90 7.31 -19.00
C ASN A 697 12.20 8.82 -18.94
N ARG A 698 11.52 9.61 -19.76
CA ARG A 698 11.65 11.07 -19.79
C ARG A 698 10.29 11.71 -19.83
N HIS A 699 10.10 12.66 -18.96
CA HIS A 699 8.86 13.40 -18.87
C HIS A 699 8.71 14.37 -20.01
N GLY A 700 7.47 14.50 -20.53
CA GLY A 700 7.12 15.47 -21.56
C GLY A 700 6.81 16.86 -20.97
N LYS A 701 6.29 17.76 -21.82
CA LYS A 701 5.92 19.12 -21.42
C LYS A 701 4.84 19.21 -20.33
N GLN A 702 4.05 18.13 -20.16
CA GLN A 702 3.03 18.01 -19.12
C GLN A 702 3.61 17.86 -17.71
N TRP A 703 4.93 17.76 -17.57
CA TRP A 703 5.60 17.61 -16.30
C TRP A 703 6.25 18.93 -15.89
N GLU A 704 5.58 19.73 -15.10
CA GLU A 704 6.06 21.04 -14.60
C GLU A 704 6.78 20.91 -13.24
N ASN A 705 6.61 19.80 -12.54
CA ASN A 705 7.30 19.55 -11.29
C ASN A 705 8.83 19.57 -11.51
N PRO A 706 9.61 20.29 -10.70
CA PRO A 706 11.08 20.33 -10.83
C PRO A 706 11.77 18.99 -10.57
N CYS A 707 11.07 18.01 -10.05
CA CYS A 707 11.55 16.66 -9.74
C CYS A 707 10.96 15.62 -10.69
N GLY A 708 11.78 14.72 -11.23
CA GLY A 708 11.37 13.61 -12.10
C GLY A 708 10.94 12.34 -11.35
N CYS A 709 10.66 12.43 -10.05
CA CYS A 709 10.30 11.28 -9.25
C CYS A 709 8.89 10.77 -9.54
N GLU A 710 8.73 9.45 -9.52
CA GLU A 710 7.47 8.73 -9.68
C GLU A 710 7.24 7.76 -8.52
N ARG A 711 6.07 7.13 -8.48
CA ARG A 711 5.64 6.22 -7.40
C ARG A 711 5.49 4.79 -7.91
N GLN A 712 5.76 3.82 -7.05
CA GLN A 712 5.58 2.40 -7.30
C GLN A 712 5.15 1.67 -6.01
N GLN A 713 4.56 0.48 -6.15
CA GLN A 713 4.09 -0.32 -5.01
C GLN A 713 5.16 -1.26 -4.46
N GLY A 714 5.79 -2.05 -5.28
CA GLY A 714 6.73 -3.06 -4.83
C GLY A 714 7.91 -3.31 -5.76
N PHE A 715 7.86 -2.87 -7.02
CA PHE A 715 8.99 -3.01 -7.94
C PHE A 715 8.98 -2.03 -9.10
N VAL A 716 10.18 -1.79 -9.61
CA VAL A 716 10.44 -1.12 -10.90
C VAL A 716 11.32 -2.03 -11.74
N LEU A 717 11.07 -2.12 -13.04
CA LEU A 717 11.89 -2.89 -13.94
C LEU A 717 12.19 -2.17 -15.26
N MET A 718 13.34 -2.49 -15.80
CA MET A 718 13.78 -2.09 -17.14
C MET A 718 14.16 -3.32 -17.95
N GLU A 719 13.79 -3.33 -19.22
CA GLU A 719 14.05 -4.44 -20.14
C GLU A 719 14.31 -3.97 -21.55
N ASP A 720 14.96 -4.81 -22.31
CA ASP A 720 15.02 -4.76 -23.75
C ASP A 720 14.59 -6.12 -24.34
N ASN A 721 14.68 -6.31 -25.64
CA ASN A 721 14.21 -7.52 -26.32
C ASN A 721 14.88 -8.83 -25.85
N ASN A 722 15.92 -8.76 -25.03
CA ASN A 722 16.74 -9.92 -24.67
C ASN A 722 16.64 -10.29 -23.18
N SER A 723 16.56 -9.32 -22.29
CA SER A 723 16.53 -9.53 -20.84
C SER A 723 16.32 -8.20 -20.10
N GLY A 724 16.04 -8.27 -18.81
CA GLY A 724 15.80 -7.12 -17.96
C GLY A 724 16.43 -7.22 -16.58
N ILE A 725 16.22 -6.17 -15.83
CA ILE A 725 16.53 -6.09 -14.40
C ILE A 725 15.37 -5.44 -13.66
N ALA A 726 14.97 -6.05 -12.55
CA ALA A 726 13.96 -5.51 -11.65
C ALA A 726 14.60 -5.15 -10.30
N VAL A 727 14.08 -4.10 -9.69
CA VAL A 727 14.38 -3.70 -8.32
C VAL A 727 13.10 -3.78 -7.52
N SER A 728 12.97 -4.79 -6.65
CA SER A 728 11.82 -4.92 -5.75
C SER A 728 12.14 -4.39 -4.35
N ASN A 729 11.13 -3.99 -3.58
CA ASN A 729 11.35 -3.38 -2.27
C ASN A 729 10.18 -3.59 -1.29
N ILE A 730 10.37 -3.15 -0.04
CA ILE A 730 9.37 -3.12 1.01
C ILE A 730 9.19 -1.68 1.51
N GLY A 731 8.15 -0.99 1.02
CA GLY A 731 7.76 0.35 1.48
C GLY A 731 8.67 1.50 1.04
N MET A 732 9.41 1.34 -0.06
CA MET A 732 10.22 2.39 -0.68
C MET A 732 9.53 2.83 -1.98
N HIS A 733 8.52 3.69 -1.85
CA HIS A 733 7.58 3.98 -2.95
C HIS A 733 8.11 4.98 -4.00
N GLU A 734 9.09 5.85 -3.66
CA GLU A 734 9.62 6.82 -4.60
C GLU A 734 10.83 6.30 -5.37
N TYR A 735 10.81 6.50 -6.69
CA TYR A 735 11.95 6.24 -7.57
C TYR A 735 12.04 7.30 -8.69
N GLU A 736 13.18 7.32 -9.37
CA GLU A 736 13.42 8.13 -10.56
C GLU A 736 14.25 7.34 -11.57
N ILE A 737 13.97 7.49 -12.87
CA ILE A 737 14.83 6.97 -13.93
C ILE A 737 15.78 8.08 -14.38
N LEU A 738 17.06 7.95 -14.04
CA LEU A 738 18.08 8.93 -14.36
C LEU A 738 18.47 8.91 -15.85
N GLU A 739 19.20 9.94 -16.31
CA GLU A 739 19.53 10.13 -17.72
C GLU A 739 20.21 8.94 -18.39
N ASN A 740 20.98 8.17 -17.66
CA ASN A 740 21.68 6.97 -18.17
C ASN A 740 20.84 5.68 -18.08
N ASN A 741 19.51 5.79 -17.87
CA ASN A 741 18.63 4.67 -17.58
C ASN A 741 19.07 3.90 -16.33
N GLU A 742 19.46 4.61 -15.29
CA GLU A 742 19.70 4.10 -13.95
C GLU A 742 18.44 4.21 -13.13
N ILE A 743 18.12 3.19 -12.35
CA ILE A 743 17.03 3.23 -11.37
C ILE A 743 17.58 3.84 -10.08
N ALA A 744 17.08 5.02 -9.70
CA ALA A 744 17.37 5.65 -8.44
C ALA A 744 16.21 5.43 -7.48
N LEU A 745 16.41 4.64 -6.41
CA LEU A 745 15.38 4.35 -5.42
C LEU A 745 15.64 5.22 -4.18
N THR A 746 14.65 6.01 -3.76
CA THR A 746 14.81 6.89 -2.59
C THR A 746 14.75 6.09 -1.30
N MET A 747 15.81 6.22 -0.50
CA MET A 747 15.97 5.58 0.81
C MET A 747 15.51 6.48 1.95
N LEU A 748 15.70 7.78 1.79
CA LEU A 748 15.36 8.82 2.76
C LEU A 748 15.19 10.17 2.07
N ARG A 749 14.20 10.92 2.49
CA ARG A 749 14.08 12.35 2.24
C ARG A 749 13.81 13.05 3.57
N ALA A 750 14.70 13.95 3.96
CA ALA A 750 14.67 14.68 5.22
C ALA A 750 14.41 16.17 4.94
N VAL A 751 13.29 16.67 5.47
CA VAL A 751 12.88 18.07 5.35
C VAL A 751 12.39 18.57 6.71
N GLY A 752 12.20 19.88 6.89
CA GLY A 752 11.88 20.43 8.21
C GLY A 752 10.60 21.23 8.32
N GLU A 753 9.70 21.09 7.33
CA GLU A 753 8.42 21.77 7.33
C GLU A 753 7.36 21.07 6.50
N MET A 754 6.11 21.22 6.87
CA MET A 754 4.96 20.75 6.13
C MET A 754 4.78 21.54 4.83
N GLY A 755 4.86 22.85 4.88
CA GLY A 755 4.95 23.73 3.70
C GLY A 755 3.63 24.15 3.07
N ASP A 756 2.49 23.89 3.70
CA ASP A 756 1.20 24.39 3.24
C ASP A 756 0.89 25.74 3.86
N TRP A 757 0.24 26.66 3.13
CA TRP A 757 -0.27 28.00 3.53
C TRP A 757 0.52 28.75 4.61
N GLY A 758 1.59 28.19 5.10
CA GLY A 758 2.44 28.69 6.14
C GLY A 758 3.55 27.70 6.44
N VAL A 759 4.44 28.12 7.29
CA VAL A 759 5.52 27.28 7.77
C VAL A 759 5.05 26.57 9.04
N PHE A 760 4.67 25.29 8.90
CA PHE A 760 4.49 24.42 10.05
C PHE A 760 5.80 23.64 10.23
N PRO A 761 6.62 23.95 11.25
CA PRO A 761 7.82 23.17 11.51
C PRO A 761 7.46 21.71 11.80
N THR A 762 8.08 20.78 11.07
CA THR A 762 7.95 19.35 11.26
C THR A 762 9.33 18.73 11.43
N GLU A 763 9.81 18.75 12.65
CA GLU A 763 11.12 18.21 13.03
C GLU A 763 11.19 16.69 12.81
N GLY A 764 10.06 15.99 12.99
CA GLY A 764 9.93 14.56 12.75
C GLY A 764 10.22 14.17 11.30
N SER A 765 9.90 15.03 10.33
CA SER A 765 10.15 14.76 8.91
C SER A 765 11.64 14.83 8.52
N GLN A 766 12.52 15.31 9.41
CA GLN A 766 13.97 15.15 9.27
C GLN A 766 14.44 13.69 9.45
N CYS A 767 13.58 12.82 9.99
CA CYS A 767 13.86 11.39 10.16
C CYS A 767 15.22 11.10 10.81
N LEU A 768 15.60 11.82 11.88
CA LEU A 768 16.85 11.64 12.63
C LEU A 768 16.80 10.37 13.49
N ALA A 769 16.71 9.21 12.86
CA ALA A 769 16.46 7.92 13.48
C ALA A 769 17.25 6.80 12.80
N ASP A 770 17.19 5.61 13.37
CA ASP A 770 17.67 4.39 12.72
C ASP A 770 16.72 4.01 11.59
N MET A 771 17.28 3.81 10.40
CA MET A 771 16.57 3.50 9.16
C MET A 771 16.94 2.10 8.67
N VAL A 772 15.95 1.42 8.10
CA VAL A 772 16.11 0.10 7.47
C VAL A 772 15.44 0.12 6.11
N CYS A 773 16.20 -0.15 5.06
CA CYS A 773 15.74 -0.25 3.67
C CYS A 773 15.95 -1.67 3.16
N GLU A 774 14.87 -2.32 2.69
CA GLU A 774 14.90 -3.71 2.19
C GLU A 774 14.48 -3.72 0.72
N TYR A 775 15.39 -4.13 -0.14
CA TYR A 775 15.16 -4.22 -1.58
C TYR A 775 15.93 -5.40 -2.18
N SER A 776 15.62 -5.74 -3.42
CA SER A 776 16.31 -6.82 -4.13
C SER A 776 16.56 -6.45 -5.58
N ILE A 777 17.65 -6.97 -6.13
CA ILE A 777 18.04 -6.81 -7.53
C ILE A 777 17.85 -8.16 -8.20
N ILE A 778 17.04 -8.21 -9.27
CA ILE A 778 16.60 -9.44 -9.92
C ILE A 778 16.82 -9.34 -11.42
N PRO A 779 17.88 -9.97 -11.99
CA PRO A 779 17.99 -10.11 -13.43
C PRO A 779 16.99 -11.15 -13.95
N PHE A 780 16.41 -10.94 -15.11
CA PHE A 780 15.39 -11.82 -15.68
C PHE A 780 15.45 -11.88 -17.22
N GLY A 781 14.95 -12.97 -17.79
CA GLY A 781 14.75 -13.14 -19.23
C GLY A 781 13.26 -13.22 -19.62
N ASP A 782 12.41 -13.56 -18.66
CA ASP A 782 10.95 -13.61 -18.81
C ASP A 782 10.29 -12.77 -17.74
N GLU A 783 9.50 -11.77 -18.14
CA GLU A 783 8.87 -10.84 -17.21
C GLU A 783 7.79 -11.50 -16.34
N ASN A 784 7.10 -12.55 -16.82
CA ASN A 784 6.10 -13.23 -16.00
C ASN A 784 6.74 -13.90 -14.79
N SER A 785 7.96 -14.43 -14.94
CA SER A 785 8.70 -15.03 -13.83
C SER A 785 9.14 -13.99 -12.80
N VAL A 786 9.49 -12.77 -13.21
CA VAL A 786 9.90 -11.72 -12.28
C VAL A 786 8.71 -11.15 -11.49
N TYR A 787 7.53 -11.10 -12.07
CA TYR A 787 6.32 -10.70 -11.34
C TYR A 787 6.04 -11.64 -10.16
N ASP A 788 6.16 -12.96 -10.37
CA ASP A 788 6.01 -13.95 -9.29
C ASP A 788 7.08 -13.79 -8.20
N ILE A 789 8.35 -13.53 -8.55
CA ILE A 789 9.43 -13.33 -7.58
C ILE A 789 9.17 -12.04 -6.76
N CYS A 790 8.82 -10.94 -7.41
CA CYS A 790 8.53 -9.67 -6.74
C CYS A 790 7.30 -9.78 -5.82
N ALA A 791 6.23 -10.44 -6.29
CA ALA A 791 5.04 -10.69 -5.48
C ALA A 791 5.34 -11.58 -4.29
N ALA A 792 6.11 -12.67 -4.46
CA ALA A 792 6.47 -13.60 -3.40
C ALA A 792 7.23 -12.93 -2.24
N LYS A 793 7.98 -11.84 -2.50
CA LYS A 793 8.65 -11.03 -1.48
C LYS A 793 7.68 -10.44 -0.45
N GLN A 794 6.45 -10.14 -0.86
CA GLN A 794 5.41 -9.60 0.01
C GLN A 794 4.73 -10.66 0.89
N TYR A 795 5.07 -11.96 0.70
CA TYR A 795 4.48 -13.12 1.41
C TYR A 795 5.56 -13.84 2.23
N PRO A 796 5.82 -13.44 3.50
CA PRO A 796 6.80 -14.14 4.33
C PRO A 796 6.35 -15.57 4.60
N ILE A 797 7.30 -16.53 4.55
CA ILE A 797 7.06 -17.91 4.95
C ILE A 797 6.90 -17.96 6.47
N SER A 798 5.84 -18.61 6.96
CA SER A 798 5.59 -18.81 8.37
C SER A 798 6.16 -20.14 8.85
N SER A 799 6.60 -20.22 10.10
CA SER A 799 7.02 -21.48 10.73
C SER A 799 6.26 -21.73 12.03
N VAL A 800 5.93 -22.99 12.32
CA VAL A 800 5.27 -23.40 13.57
C VAL A 800 5.78 -24.72 14.06
N GLN A 801 6.06 -24.81 15.36
CA GLN A 801 6.45 -26.07 16.00
C GLN A 801 5.21 -26.98 16.23
N LEU A 802 5.36 -28.26 15.99
CA LEU A 802 4.30 -29.28 16.15
C LEU A 802 4.48 -29.97 17.51
N PHE A 803 3.62 -29.64 18.49
CA PHE A 803 3.64 -30.30 19.80
C PHE A 803 2.71 -31.52 19.82
N ASP A 804 1.42 -31.29 19.64
CA ASP A 804 0.39 -32.34 19.62
C ASP A 804 -0.30 -32.33 18.26
N THR A 805 -0.68 -33.53 17.79
CA THR A 805 -1.46 -33.68 16.57
C THR A 805 -2.79 -34.31 16.96
N ASP A 806 -3.88 -33.57 16.77
CA ASP A 806 -5.25 -34.02 17.04
C ASP A 806 -5.80 -34.80 15.84
N ASP A 807 -5.71 -34.20 14.65
CA ASP A 807 -6.15 -34.72 13.37
C ASP A 807 -5.00 -34.62 12.35
N LYS A 808 -5.11 -35.34 11.21
CA LYS A 808 -4.08 -35.33 10.14
C LYS A 808 -4.69 -34.98 8.80
N ASP A 809 -5.59 -34.00 8.82
CA ASP A 809 -6.46 -33.67 7.69
C ASP A 809 -6.02 -32.45 6.89
N PHE A 810 -4.88 -31.80 7.26
CA PHE A 810 -4.32 -30.75 6.41
C PHE A 810 -3.61 -31.38 5.20
N VAL A 811 -4.25 -31.28 4.05
CA VAL A 811 -3.74 -31.78 2.78
C VAL A 811 -3.21 -30.62 1.93
N ASN A 812 -2.02 -30.79 1.34
CA ASN A 812 -1.44 -29.83 0.42
C ASN A 812 -2.24 -29.74 -0.88
N ASN A 813 -2.20 -28.58 -1.55
CA ASN A 813 -2.83 -28.31 -2.84
C ASN A 813 -4.38 -28.38 -2.84
N GLU A 814 -5.04 -28.06 -1.74
CA GLU A 814 -6.48 -27.89 -1.68
C GLU A 814 -6.98 -26.63 -2.41
N ILE A 815 -6.14 -25.60 -2.50
CA ILE A 815 -6.34 -24.44 -3.38
C ILE A 815 -5.22 -24.50 -4.41
N ASP A 816 -5.51 -24.99 -5.60
CA ASP A 816 -4.53 -25.19 -6.67
C ASP A 816 -5.00 -24.51 -7.96
N TRP A 817 -4.17 -23.59 -8.48
CA TRP A 817 -4.47 -22.81 -9.68
C TRP A 817 -3.23 -22.59 -10.55
N LYS A 818 -3.47 -22.31 -11.83
CA LYS A 818 -2.42 -21.96 -12.80
C LYS A 818 -2.90 -20.84 -13.70
N GLY A 819 -1.96 -20.01 -14.13
CA GLY A 819 -2.17 -18.93 -15.10
C GLY A 819 -0.85 -18.18 -15.28
N GLU A 820 -0.46 -17.92 -16.51
CA GLU A 820 0.76 -17.18 -16.84
C GLU A 820 0.45 -15.68 -16.88
N GLY A 821 1.33 -14.83 -16.33
CA GLY A 821 1.10 -13.39 -16.20
C GLY A 821 0.00 -12.99 -15.19
N ILE A 822 -0.58 -13.98 -14.47
CA ILE A 822 -1.63 -13.76 -13.48
C ILE A 822 -1.01 -13.83 -12.09
N VAL A 823 -1.29 -12.84 -11.25
CA VAL A 823 -0.87 -12.77 -9.84
C VAL A 823 -2.09 -12.83 -8.94
N MET A 824 -2.04 -13.65 -7.88
CA MET A 824 -3.08 -13.71 -6.87
C MET A 824 -2.81 -12.66 -5.80
N THR A 825 -3.80 -11.83 -5.51
CA THR A 825 -3.67 -10.69 -4.56
C THR A 825 -4.40 -10.91 -3.25
N SER A 826 -5.41 -11.79 -3.21
CA SER A 826 -6.19 -12.03 -1.99
C SER A 826 -6.69 -13.46 -1.87
N LEU A 827 -6.62 -13.98 -0.63
CA LEU A 827 -7.31 -15.19 -0.17
C LEU A 827 -7.89 -14.90 1.22
N LYS A 828 -9.23 -14.79 1.32
CA LYS A 828 -9.92 -14.46 2.58
C LYS A 828 -11.30 -15.06 2.65
N LYS A 829 -12.03 -14.84 3.75
CA LYS A 829 -13.49 -15.11 3.81
C LYS A 829 -14.29 -13.82 3.83
N SER A 830 -15.39 -13.84 3.09
CA SER A 830 -16.35 -12.73 3.08
C SER A 830 -17.04 -12.60 4.44
N PRO A 831 -17.06 -11.40 5.05
CA PRO A 831 -17.85 -11.16 6.24
C PRO A 831 -19.37 -11.15 5.95
N ILE A 832 -19.77 -11.00 4.68
CA ILE A 832 -21.17 -10.93 4.24
C ILE A 832 -21.75 -12.31 4.02
N THR A 833 -21.06 -13.17 3.26
CA THR A 833 -21.56 -14.49 2.85
C THR A 833 -20.91 -15.64 3.61
N GLY A 834 -19.77 -15.43 4.24
CA GLY A 834 -18.94 -16.48 4.84
C GLY A 834 -18.18 -17.34 3.82
N ASP A 835 -18.30 -17.05 2.54
CA ASP A 835 -17.63 -17.76 1.45
C ASP A 835 -16.13 -17.42 1.40
N ILE A 836 -15.32 -18.30 0.82
CA ILE A 836 -13.92 -18.02 0.54
C ILE A 836 -13.87 -17.14 -0.71
N ILE A 837 -13.19 -16.03 -0.63
CA ILE A 837 -12.97 -15.07 -1.72
C ILE A 837 -11.51 -15.11 -2.15
N MET A 838 -11.30 -15.23 -3.45
CA MET A 838 -10.00 -15.23 -4.11
C MET A 838 -9.97 -14.12 -5.15
N ARG A 839 -8.87 -13.40 -5.26
CA ARG A 839 -8.70 -12.35 -6.27
C ARG A 839 -7.39 -12.51 -7.02
N TRP A 840 -7.46 -12.32 -8.34
CA TRP A 840 -6.32 -12.32 -9.25
C TRP A 840 -6.32 -11.07 -10.10
N VAL A 841 -5.13 -10.75 -10.60
CA VAL A 841 -4.92 -9.70 -11.60
C VAL A 841 -4.07 -10.27 -12.73
N ASN A 842 -4.44 -9.97 -13.95
CA ASN A 842 -3.60 -10.23 -15.11
C ASN A 842 -2.66 -9.04 -15.33
N TYR A 843 -1.37 -9.20 -15.08
CA TYR A 843 -0.37 -8.14 -15.26
C TYR A 843 0.14 -8.00 -16.70
N SER A 844 -0.30 -8.88 -17.61
CA SER A 844 0.18 -8.88 -18.99
C SER A 844 -0.70 -8.05 -19.94
N ASP A 845 -0.09 -7.55 -21.01
CA ASP A 845 -0.76 -6.86 -22.13
C ASP A 845 -1.59 -7.83 -23.01
N SER A 846 -1.70 -9.10 -22.65
CA SER A 846 -2.46 -10.13 -23.39
C SER A 846 -3.48 -10.83 -22.49
N SER A 847 -4.51 -11.41 -23.14
CA SER A 847 -5.46 -12.24 -22.39
C SER A 847 -4.77 -13.51 -21.87
N ALA A 848 -5.12 -13.90 -20.66
CA ALA A 848 -4.59 -15.09 -20.00
C ALA A 848 -5.72 -16.03 -19.54
N GLU A 849 -5.44 -17.32 -19.41
CA GLU A 849 -6.38 -18.31 -18.89
C GLU A 849 -6.00 -18.66 -17.44
N LEU A 850 -6.93 -18.44 -16.52
CA LEU A 850 -6.85 -18.92 -15.16
C LEU A 850 -7.53 -20.31 -15.10
N THR A 851 -6.77 -21.31 -14.68
CA THR A 851 -7.29 -22.65 -14.41
C THR A 851 -7.23 -22.92 -12.91
N VAL A 852 -8.38 -23.16 -12.26
CA VAL A 852 -8.48 -23.52 -10.84
C VAL A 852 -8.91 -24.99 -10.76
N ARG A 853 -8.11 -25.83 -10.06
CA ARG A 853 -8.39 -27.25 -9.92
C ARG A 853 -9.56 -27.48 -8.95
N LYS A 854 -10.47 -28.38 -9.32
CA LYS A 854 -11.53 -28.82 -8.41
C LYS A 854 -10.94 -29.72 -7.32
N THR A 855 -11.23 -29.40 -6.07
CA THR A 855 -10.80 -30.14 -4.87
C THR A 855 -11.98 -30.28 -3.91
N ILE A 856 -11.74 -30.84 -2.72
CA ILE A 856 -12.77 -30.90 -1.67
C ILE A 856 -13.14 -29.49 -1.23
N THR A 857 -12.15 -28.59 -1.10
CA THR A 857 -12.35 -27.19 -0.71
C THR A 857 -12.94 -26.38 -1.88
N VAL A 858 -12.39 -26.53 -3.08
CA VAL A 858 -12.81 -25.81 -4.30
C VAL A 858 -13.78 -26.68 -5.11
N ASN A 859 -15.06 -26.66 -4.77
CA ASN A 859 -16.06 -27.52 -5.40
C ASN A 859 -17.23 -26.77 -6.07
N ASN A 860 -17.49 -25.51 -5.71
CA ASN A 860 -18.52 -24.64 -6.26
C ASN A 860 -17.97 -23.23 -6.43
N LEU A 861 -17.53 -22.89 -7.63
CA LEU A 861 -16.92 -21.61 -7.95
C LEU A 861 -17.93 -20.67 -8.61
N TYR A 862 -17.90 -19.39 -8.25
CA TYR A 862 -18.70 -18.35 -8.88
C TYR A 862 -17.90 -17.07 -9.12
N LEU A 863 -18.29 -16.33 -10.16
CA LEU A 863 -17.79 -14.98 -10.41
C LEU A 863 -18.38 -14.01 -9.39
N SER A 864 -17.57 -13.12 -8.89
CA SER A 864 -17.94 -12.06 -7.96
C SER A 864 -17.38 -10.72 -8.43
N ASN A 865 -17.88 -9.63 -7.89
CA ASN A 865 -17.25 -8.32 -7.99
C ASN A 865 -16.41 -8.01 -6.74
N ILE A 866 -15.73 -6.85 -6.71
CA ILE A 866 -14.92 -6.46 -5.55
C ILE A 866 -15.76 -6.23 -4.28
N ALA A 867 -17.05 -5.92 -4.41
CA ALA A 867 -18.01 -5.80 -3.30
C ALA A 867 -18.50 -7.17 -2.79
N GLU A 868 -17.96 -8.27 -3.30
CA GLU A 868 -18.25 -9.66 -2.92
C GLU A 868 -19.70 -10.10 -3.20
N GLU A 869 -20.33 -9.45 -4.18
CA GLU A 869 -21.67 -9.83 -4.65
C GLU A 869 -21.58 -10.95 -5.69
N VAL A 870 -22.36 -12.00 -5.49
CA VAL A 870 -22.42 -13.16 -6.41
C VAL A 870 -22.96 -12.71 -7.78
N LYS A 871 -22.26 -13.03 -8.86
CA LYS A 871 -22.68 -12.77 -10.25
C LYS A 871 -23.23 -14.04 -10.89
N GLU A 872 -22.37 -14.96 -11.29
CA GLU A 872 -22.75 -16.20 -11.95
C GLU A 872 -21.86 -17.37 -11.54
N SER A 873 -22.33 -18.60 -11.68
CA SER A 873 -21.53 -19.80 -11.38
C SER A 873 -20.57 -20.10 -12.52
N VAL A 874 -19.33 -20.44 -12.18
CA VAL A 874 -18.32 -20.92 -13.13
C VAL A 874 -18.56 -22.43 -13.37
N GLN A 875 -18.64 -22.82 -14.64
CA GLN A 875 -18.85 -24.21 -15.00
C GLN A 875 -17.56 -25.02 -14.85
N GLU A 876 -17.69 -26.25 -14.33
CA GLU A 876 -16.60 -27.21 -14.28
C GLU A 876 -16.35 -27.83 -15.66
N ASP A 877 -15.09 -27.98 -16.03
CA ASP A 877 -14.64 -28.69 -17.24
C ASP A 877 -13.46 -29.60 -16.88
N GLY A 878 -13.65 -30.90 -17.01
CA GLY A 878 -12.61 -31.92 -16.82
C GLY A 878 -11.90 -31.89 -15.45
N GLY A 879 -12.62 -31.62 -14.36
CA GLY A 879 -12.04 -31.54 -13.00
C GLY A 879 -11.36 -30.20 -12.69
N SER A 880 -11.62 -29.18 -13.48
CA SER A 880 -11.11 -27.81 -13.30
C SER A 880 -12.19 -26.77 -13.65
N PHE A 881 -11.97 -25.57 -13.17
CA PHE A 881 -12.72 -24.37 -13.56
C PHE A 881 -11.79 -23.48 -14.38
N LYS A 882 -12.22 -23.04 -15.56
CA LYS A 882 -11.45 -22.19 -16.45
C LYS A 882 -12.10 -20.82 -16.60
N VAL A 883 -11.32 -19.75 -16.42
CA VAL A 883 -11.77 -18.38 -16.61
C VAL A 883 -10.73 -17.63 -17.43
N ARG A 884 -11.19 -16.96 -18.49
CA ARG A 884 -10.32 -16.13 -19.30
C ARG A 884 -10.33 -14.71 -18.73
N LEU A 885 -9.14 -14.14 -18.49
CA LEU A 885 -8.94 -12.75 -18.09
C LEU A 885 -8.49 -11.94 -19.30
N CYS A 886 -9.10 -10.77 -19.48
CA CYS A 886 -8.59 -9.76 -20.41
C CYS A 886 -7.24 -9.18 -19.88
N PRO A 887 -6.48 -8.47 -20.71
CA PRO A 887 -5.32 -7.72 -20.25
C PRO A 887 -5.71 -6.82 -19.05
N HIS A 888 -4.89 -6.75 -18.02
CA HIS A 888 -5.06 -5.91 -16.83
C HIS A 888 -6.40 -6.08 -16.08
N GLU A 889 -7.08 -7.22 -16.26
CA GLU A 889 -8.35 -7.48 -15.59
C GLU A 889 -8.14 -7.93 -14.14
N ILE A 890 -8.96 -7.36 -13.25
CA ILE A 890 -9.11 -7.75 -11.84
C ILE A 890 -10.27 -8.74 -11.75
N LEU A 891 -9.98 -9.98 -11.44
CA LEU A 891 -10.96 -11.06 -11.31
C LEU A 891 -11.16 -11.45 -9.85
N THR A 892 -12.40 -11.46 -9.39
CA THR A 892 -12.77 -11.99 -8.07
C THR A 892 -13.64 -13.25 -8.24
N LEU A 893 -13.24 -14.32 -7.57
CA LEU A 893 -14.00 -15.57 -7.50
C LEU A 893 -14.38 -15.89 -6.05
N GLY A 894 -15.54 -16.51 -5.88
CA GLY A 894 -15.99 -17.01 -4.59
C GLY A 894 -16.21 -18.52 -4.60
N ILE A 895 -15.93 -19.17 -3.46
CA ILE A 895 -16.24 -20.59 -3.22
C ILE A 895 -17.36 -20.64 -2.21
N LYS A 896 -18.52 -21.20 -2.59
CA LYS A 896 -19.69 -21.33 -1.69
C LYS A 896 -19.37 -22.25 -0.51
N ASN A 897 -19.64 -21.76 0.69
CA ASN A 897 -19.51 -22.53 1.91
C ASN A 897 -20.79 -23.36 2.15
N ASN A 898 -20.77 -24.64 1.76
CA ASN A 898 -21.92 -25.54 1.85
C ASN A 898 -22.36 -25.88 3.31
N LYS A 899 -21.63 -25.40 4.33
CA LYS A 899 -21.96 -25.67 5.75
C LYS A 899 -23.06 -24.75 6.32
N MET A 900 -23.41 -23.61 5.66
CA MET A 900 -24.44 -22.69 6.16
C MET A 900 -25.90 -23.02 5.74
N SER A 901 -26.14 -23.96 4.81
CA SER A 901 -27.50 -24.27 4.34
C SER A 901 -28.33 -25.15 5.27
N LYS A 902 -27.86 -25.49 6.50
CA LYS A 902 -28.57 -26.34 7.48
C LYS A 902 -29.05 -25.61 8.74
N LYS A 903 -29.15 -24.29 8.74
CA LYS A 903 -29.88 -23.53 9.77
C LYS A 903 -30.80 -22.51 9.09
N GLY A 904 -31.98 -23.02 8.67
CA GLY A 904 -33.18 -22.26 8.42
C GLY A 904 -34.04 -22.22 9.67
#